data_ca08c269fbceda6cf75b27b8ec06d854
#
_entry.id   ca08c269fbceda6cf75b27b8ec06d854
#
_cell.length_a   1.000
_cell.length_b   1.000
_cell.length_c   1.000
_cell.angle_alpha   90.00
_cell.angle_beta   90.00
_cell.angle_gamma   90.00
#
_symmetry.space_group_name_H-M   'P 1'
#
loop_
_entity.id
_entity.type
_entity.pdbx_description
1 polymer ?
#
loop_
_entity_poly.entity_id
_entity_poly.type
_entity_poly.pdbx_seq_one_letter_code
_entity_poly.pdbx_strand_id
1 'polypeptide(L)'
;PNNFVYDKIPFQAKFGWSKEKVLFKDRLTLDYKPIKEGDEWGSKWESAWFHLTADIPSDWKGKQIASDLDFSGEGLVYDNMGNEIQGITNGAIWDPNFKRTRVIFGKNIISDLKIELWVEAAANSLFGVFTDPDVKEDSPKKHGWFDAKVEKMKVGIFDEELWHLYLDVRILIGLIKHLDKKSVQRSRIIRSLNKAINAFGNTKKKVKDARQCLKTELEKRASDSDLKVSAIGHAHIDTGWLWPVKETIRKCARTFSTQLDIIDKYPDYIFGASQPQHYQFMKDYYPEIFERIKKAVKKGQWEIQGGMWVEADCNLISGESMVRQLIHGKNFFKDEFGIEVDNLWLPDVFGYSAALPQILKKSGVNYFLTQKLSWSQFNEFPHHTFNWRGIDGTEILTHFPPENTYNSELDTQFLVPAQDHFKEKAYLDEFISLFGVGDGGGGPKPENIELGRRMASLESSPKVSFDTAKNFFDRLNNHKDKVDTWVGELYLELHRGTLTTHGLVKKQNRKLENKLRNVEILWSCLSMQDYPLKELDALWKKLLINQFHDIIPGSSINLVYQATHKEYEEIHNESDKLINKASNKLFEKDKDSFVLFNTLSYQWKGMIPIPEGFEESLIEDQNGKSVKTVLTNQGVLGLVNLAPLSFSNFRKKGSFKNKVNINNSLILENDLVRYEFDKSGRLKSCKDKEDNKEYLMGFGNIISLYEDIPNNWDAWDIDFFYRDALIETANIDGKILRTQ
;
A
#
# COMPACT_ATOMS: atom_id res chain seq x y z
N PRO A 1 -32.30 -7.59 -1.11
CA PRO A 1 -32.21 -8.05 -2.51
C PRO A 1 -31.08 -9.04 -2.78
N ASN A 2 -30.15 -9.32 -1.86
CA ASN A 2 -28.99 -10.21 -2.11
C ASN A 2 -29.19 -11.66 -1.70
N ASN A 3 -30.41 -12.18 -1.60
CA ASN A 3 -30.67 -13.54 -1.21
C ASN A 3 -30.87 -14.46 -2.44
N PHE A 4 -29.73 -14.77 -3.12
CA PHE A 4 -29.73 -15.69 -4.26
C PHE A 4 -29.54 -17.16 -3.83
N VAL A 5 -29.49 -17.44 -2.52
CA VAL A 5 -29.39 -18.79 -1.98
C VAL A 5 -30.69 -19.10 -1.24
N TYR A 6 -31.40 -20.14 -1.63
CA TYR A 6 -32.67 -20.55 -1.06
C TYR A 6 -32.63 -22.02 -0.56
N ASP A 7 -33.69 -22.49 0.10
CA ASP A 7 -33.79 -23.82 0.72
C ASP A 7 -32.60 -24.13 1.64
N LYS A 8 -32.21 -23.13 2.46
CA LYS A 8 -30.98 -23.17 3.26
C LYS A 8 -31.13 -24.16 4.44
N ILE A 9 -30.07 -24.97 4.64
CA ILE A 9 -29.87 -25.78 5.83
C ILE A 9 -28.65 -25.28 6.61
N PRO A 10 -28.60 -25.40 7.94
CA PRO A 10 -27.45 -25.02 8.74
C PRO A 10 -26.32 -26.02 8.59
N PHE A 11 -25.06 -25.54 8.72
CA PHE A 11 -23.93 -26.41 8.98
C PHE A 11 -23.93 -26.90 10.44
N GLN A 12 -23.48 -28.10 10.66
CA GLN A 12 -22.95 -28.53 11.95
C GLN A 12 -21.53 -27.99 12.08
N ALA A 13 -21.25 -27.27 13.16
CA ALA A 13 -20.02 -26.54 13.30
C ALA A 13 -19.33 -26.78 14.65
N LYS A 14 -17.99 -26.81 14.59
CA LYS A 14 -17.10 -26.74 15.75
C LYS A 14 -16.05 -25.69 15.47
N PHE A 15 -15.54 -25.03 16.51
CA PHE A 15 -14.43 -24.08 16.38
C PHE A 15 -13.34 -24.35 17.40
N GLY A 16 -12.10 -24.11 16.99
CA GLY A 16 -10.91 -24.09 17.82
C GLY A 16 -10.33 -22.68 17.83
N TRP A 17 -10.31 -22.05 19.00
CA TRP A 17 -9.80 -20.70 19.20
C TRP A 17 -8.27 -20.68 19.34
N SER A 18 -7.65 -19.61 18.89
CA SER A 18 -6.23 -19.32 19.17
C SER A 18 -5.97 -17.80 19.21
N LYS A 19 -4.99 -17.39 20.03
CA LYS A 19 -4.57 -15.98 20.09
C LYS A 19 -3.89 -15.51 18.81
N GLU A 20 -3.13 -16.40 18.17
CA GLU A 20 -2.38 -16.14 16.95
C GLU A 20 -2.82 -17.11 15.85
N LYS A 21 -2.47 -16.80 14.60
CA LYS A 21 -2.72 -17.68 13.46
C LYS A 21 -2.11 -19.06 13.66
N VAL A 22 -2.91 -20.10 13.38
CA VAL A 22 -2.47 -21.52 13.32
C VAL A 22 -2.54 -21.97 11.87
N LEU A 23 -1.51 -22.68 11.39
CA LEU A 23 -1.47 -23.20 10.02
C LEU A 23 -2.47 -24.34 9.83
N PHE A 24 -2.93 -24.58 8.59
CA PHE A 24 -3.87 -25.65 8.26
C PHE A 24 -3.41 -27.02 8.80
N LYS A 25 -2.13 -27.36 8.61
CA LYS A 25 -1.56 -28.64 9.08
C LYS A 25 -1.61 -28.83 10.59
N ASP A 26 -1.59 -27.75 11.35
CA ASP A 26 -1.56 -27.73 12.81
C ASP A 26 -2.93 -27.47 13.44
N ARG A 27 -3.99 -27.23 12.63
CA ARG A 27 -5.33 -26.87 13.10
C ARG A 27 -5.92 -27.87 14.09
N LEU A 28 -5.62 -29.17 13.94
CA LEU A 28 -6.15 -30.24 14.81
C LEU A 28 -5.52 -30.26 16.21
N THR A 29 -4.51 -29.40 16.47
CA THR A 29 -3.96 -29.24 17.84
C THR A 29 -4.83 -28.35 18.72
N LEU A 30 -5.82 -27.67 18.15
CA LEU A 30 -6.73 -26.80 18.90
C LEU A 30 -7.82 -27.60 19.61
N ASP A 31 -8.35 -27.03 20.70
CA ASP A 31 -9.48 -27.59 21.44
C ASP A 31 -10.79 -27.15 20.77
N TYR A 32 -11.49 -28.11 20.14
CA TYR A 32 -12.71 -27.86 19.36
C TYR A 32 -13.97 -27.97 20.20
N LYS A 33 -14.79 -26.90 20.18
CA LYS A 33 -16.10 -26.83 20.85
C LYS A 33 -17.20 -26.60 19.81
N PRO A 34 -18.42 -27.12 20.06
CA PRO A 34 -19.58 -26.80 19.23
C PRO A 34 -19.84 -25.29 19.21
N ILE A 35 -20.28 -24.78 18.05
CA ILE A 35 -20.68 -23.39 17.88
C ILE A 35 -21.87 -23.27 16.92
N LYS A 36 -22.70 -22.27 17.10
CA LYS A 36 -23.88 -21.97 16.27
C LYS A 36 -24.00 -20.51 15.92
N GLU A 37 -24.89 -20.17 14.98
CA GLU A 37 -25.24 -18.78 14.67
C GLU A 37 -25.68 -18.04 15.93
N GLY A 38 -25.12 -16.85 16.13
CA GLY A 38 -25.33 -16.01 17.30
C GLY A 38 -24.27 -16.13 18.38
N ASP A 39 -23.43 -17.16 18.38
CA ASP A 39 -22.37 -17.32 19.37
C ASP A 39 -21.15 -16.44 19.03
N GLU A 40 -20.49 -15.93 20.07
CA GLU A 40 -19.22 -15.21 19.98
C GLU A 40 -18.05 -16.20 19.93
N TRP A 41 -16.96 -15.84 19.22
CA TRP A 41 -15.84 -16.75 19.02
C TRP A 41 -14.44 -16.13 19.20
N GLY A 42 -14.32 -14.81 19.21
CA GLY A 42 -13.03 -14.16 19.37
C GLY A 42 -13.12 -12.65 19.51
N SER A 43 -12.05 -12.05 19.99
CA SER A 43 -11.85 -10.61 20.15
C SER A 43 -10.77 -10.10 19.18
N LYS A 44 -10.57 -8.78 19.11
CA LYS A 44 -9.70 -8.13 18.13
C LYS A 44 -8.35 -8.84 17.94
N TRP A 45 -8.02 -9.10 16.68
CA TRP A 45 -6.79 -9.76 16.20
C TRP A 45 -6.63 -11.23 16.58
N GLU A 46 -7.61 -11.84 17.26
CA GLU A 46 -7.61 -13.27 17.54
C GLU A 46 -7.98 -14.08 16.31
N SER A 47 -7.77 -15.38 16.37
CA SER A 47 -8.00 -16.31 15.27
C SER A 47 -8.79 -17.52 15.73
N ALA A 48 -9.49 -18.16 14.80
CA ALA A 48 -10.14 -19.44 15.04
C ALA A 48 -10.14 -20.28 13.76
N TRP A 49 -10.15 -21.60 13.96
CA TRP A 49 -10.48 -22.55 12.92
C TRP A 49 -11.90 -23.07 13.13
N PHE A 50 -12.74 -23.00 12.08
CA PHE A 50 -14.07 -23.58 12.05
C PHE A 50 -14.04 -24.84 11.20
N HIS A 51 -14.63 -25.91 11.72
CA HIS A 51 -14.94 -27.16 11.00
C HIS A 51 -16.43 -27.21 10.75
N LEU A 52 -16.83 -27.19 9.48
CA LEU A 52 -18.22 -27.11 9.04
C LEU A 52 -18.56 -28.36 8.24
N THR A 53 -19.66 -29.02 8.61
CA THR A 53 -20.19 -30.20 7.89
C THR A 53 -21.67 -30.05 7.62
N ALA A 54 -22.14 -30.54 6.47
CA ALA A 54 -23.56 -30.60 6.13
C ALA A 54 -23.88 -31.83 5.26
N ASP A 55 -24.98 -32.51 5.57
CA ASP A 55 -25.57 -33.52 4.70
C ASP A 55 -26.52 -32.84 3.70
N ILE A 56 -26.28 -33.02 2.42
CA ILE A 56 -27.02 -32.34 1.33
C ILE A 56 -28.25 -33.17 0.97
N PRO A 57 -29.45 -32.58 0.93
CA PRO A 57 -30.66 -33.28 0.49
C PRO A 57 -30.50 -33.88 -0.91
N SER A 58 -30.99 -35.13 -1.10
CA SER A 58 -30.82 -35.85 -2.36
C SER A 58 -31.51 -35.18 -3.56
N ASP A 59 -32.55 -34.40 -3.32
CA ASP A 59 -33.28 -33.62 -4.33
C ASP A 59 -32.50 -32.36 -4.82
N TRP A 60 -31.35 -32.05 -4.18
CA TRP A 60 -30.44 -31.00 -4.64
C TRP A 60 -29.41 -31.50 -5.66
N LYS A 61 -29.36 -32.78 -5.94
CA LYS A 61 -28.45 -33.38 -6.91
C LYS A 61 -28.57 -32.69 -8.28
N GLY A 62 -27.45 -32.21 -8.80
CA GLY A 62 -27.39 -31.50 -10.09
C GLY A 62 -27.78 -30.01 -10.03
N LYS A 63 -28.17 -29.49 -8.87
CA LYS A 63 -28.35 -28.04 -8.67
C LYS A 63 -27.04 -27.37 -8.30
N GLN A 64 -26.92 -26.10 -8.57
CA GLN A 64 -25.77 -25.28 -8.13
C GLN A 64 -25.93 -25.00 -6.62
N ILE A 65 -24.93 -25.33 -5.84
CA ILE A 65 -24.95 -25.14 -4.38
C ILE A 65 -24.01 -23.99 -3.99
N ALA A 66 -24.41 -23.22 -2.98
CA ALA A 66 -23.57 -22.20 -2.38
C ALA A 66 -23.75 -22.18 -0.86
N SER A 67 -22.69 -21.84 -0.16
CA SER A 67 -22.77 -21.48 1.26
C SER A 67 -22.92 -19.96 1.43
N ASP A 68 -23.51 -19.59 2.57
CA ASP A 68 -23.58 -18.20 3.05
C ASP A 68 -22.89 -18.21 4.43
N LEU A 69 -21.65 -17.73 4.47
CA LEU A 69 -20.75 -17.79 5.63
C LEU A 69 -20.37 -16.36 6.05
N ASP A 70 -20.68 -16.03 7.30
CA ASP A 70 -20.34 -14.74 7.89
C ASP A 70 -19.96 -14.93 9.36
N PHE A 71 -18.71 -14.71 9.66
CA PHE A 71 -18.14 -14.84 11.01
C PHE A 71 -17.88 -13.48 11.67
N SER A 72 -18.52 -12.39 11.20
CA SER A 72 -18.22 -11.00 11.58
C SER A 72 -16.75 -10.61 11.42
N GLY A 73 -15.97 -11.34 10.62
CA GLY A 73 -14.55 -11.15 10.40
C GLY A 73 -14.16 -11.50 8.97
N GLU A 74 -12.88 -11.58 8.75
CA GLU A 74 -12.31 -12.12 7.52
C GLU A 74 -12.00 -13.61 7.68
N GLY A 75 -12.14 -14.39 6.63
CA GLY A 75 -11.81 -15.82 6.67
C GLY A 75 -11.28 -16.34 5.35
N LEU A 76 -10.49 -17.41 5.41
CA LEU A 76 -10.07 -18.20 4.27
C LEU A 76 -10.73 -19.58 4.35
N VAL A 77 -11.47 -19.93 3.31
CA VAL A 77 -12.21 -21.19 3.23
C VAL A 77 -11.35 -22.24 2.53
N TYR A 78 -11.29 -23.43 3.13
CA TYR A 78 -10.57 -24.60 2.62
C TYR A 78 -11.53 -25.77 2.39
N ASP A 79 -11.20 -26.64 1.45
CA ASP A 79 -11.82 -27.96 1.38
C ASP A 79 -11.27 -28.92 2.47
N ASN A 80 -11.78 -30.14 2.51
CA ASN A 80 -11.35 -31.17 3.46
C ASN A 80 -9.90 -31.65 3.22
N MET A 81 -9.33 -31.42 2.04
CA MET A 81 -7.95 -31.79 1.70
C MET A 81 -6.95 -30.67 2.01
N GLY A 82 -7.43 -29.47 2.32
CA GLY A 82 -6.61 -28.31 2.65
C GLY A 82 -6.33 -27.39 1.47
N ASN A 83 -7.03 -27.53 0.36
CA ASN A 83 -6.92 -26.59 -0.74
C ASN A 83 -7.69 -25.32 -0.40
N GLU A 84 -7.05 -24.16 -0.58
CA GLU A 84 -7.68 -22.85 -0.42
C GLU A 84 -8.70 -22.63 -1.55
N ILE A 85 -9.97 -22.38 -1.15
CA ILE A 85 -11.06 -22.13 -2.07
C ILE A 85 -11.20 -20.62 -2.32
N GLN A 86 -11.55 -19.88 -1.27
CA GLN A 86 -11.96 -18.48 -1.39
C GLN A 86 -11.84 -17.75 -0.07
N GLY A 87 -11.50 -16.44 -0.13
CA GLY A 87 -11.64 -15.52 1.00
C GLY A 87 -13.08 -15.08 1.21
N ILE A 88 -13.46 -14.88 2.48
CA ILE A 88 -14.71 -14.26 2.91
C ILE A 88 -14.43 -13.07 3.81
N THR A 89 -15.34 -12.08 3.83
CA THR A 89 -15.26 -10.92 4.71
C THR A 89 -16.63 -10.34 5.02
N ASN A 90 -16.79 -9.78 6.22
CA ASN A 90 -17.97 -8.99 6.59
C ASN A 90 -18.02 -7.63 5.85
N GLY A 91 -16.94 -7.22 5.17
CA GLY A 91 -16.87 -5.99 4.41
C GLY A 91 -16.51 -4.76 5.25
N ALA A 92 -16.93 -3.61 4.79
CA ALA A 92 -16.77 -2.32 5.46
C ALA A 92 -18.08 -1.89 6.14
N ILE A 93 -17.96 -1.11 7.20
CA ILE A 93 -19.13 -0.53 7.89
C ILE A 93 -19.87 0.46 6.97
N TRP A 94 -19.09 1.22 6.19
CA TRP A 94 -19.60 2.29 5.32
C TRP A 94 -20.07 1.82 3.94
N ASP A 95 -19.66 0.64 3.47
CA ASP A 95 -20.08 0.09 2.19
C ASP A 95 -20.36 -1.42 2.24
N PRO A 96 -21.66 -1.81 2.25
CA PRO A 96 -22.06 -3.21 2.25
C PRO A 96 -21.70 -3.97 0.96
N ASN A 97 -21.34 -3.27 -0.13
CA ASN A 97 -20.91 -3.91 -1.37
C ASN A 97 -19.55 -4.61 -1.23
N PHE A 98 -18.74 -4.21 -0.26
CA PHE A 98 -17.47 -4.88 0.04
C PHE A 98 -17.65 -6.23 0.75
N LYS A 99 -18.87 -6.54 1.22
CA LYS A 99 -19.16 -7.80 1.89
C LYS A 99 -19.06 -8.99 0.92
N ARG A 100 -18.39 -10.05 1.36
CA ARG A 100 -18.23 -11.29 0.62
C ARG A 100 -18.46 -12.49 1.54
N THR A 101 -19.64 -13.07 1.48
CA THR A 101 -20.07 -14.19 2.34
C THR A 101 -20.47 -15.43 1.57
N ARG A 102 -20.62 -15.32 0.24
CA ARG A 102 -21.08 -16.43 -0.60
C ARG A 102 -19.88 -17.18 -1.18
N VAL A 103 -19.90 -18.50 -0.98
CA VAL A 103 -18.97 -19.43 -1.64
C VAL A 103 -19.79 -20.35 -2.54
N ILE A 104 -19.56 -20.26 -3.86
CA ILE A 104 -20.27 -21.08 -4.85
C ILE A 104 -19.38 -22.30 -5.16
N PHE A 105 -19.90 -23.48 -4.89
CA PHE A 105 -19.15 -24.73 -5.07
C PHE A 105 -19.16 -25.21 -6.51
N GLY A 106 -18.03 -25.75 -6.95
CA GLY A 106 -17.98 -26.52 -8.20
C GLY A 106 -18.79 -27.81 -8.09
N LYS A 107 -19.26 -28.33 -9.23
CA LYS A 107 -20.08 -29.57 -9.28
C LYS A 107 -19.40 -30.81 -8.64
N ASN A 108 -18.08 -30.79 -8.52
CA ASN A 108 -17.27 -31.91 -8.02
C ASN A 108 -17.17 -31.98 -6.48
N ILE A 109 -17.50 -30.91 -5.75
CA ILE A 109 -17.41 -30.86 -4.28
C ILE A 109 -18.58 -31.63 -3.61
N ILE A 110 -19.59 -32.04 -4.37
CA ILE A 110 -20.84 -32.65 -3.88
C ILE A 110 -20.98 -34.13 -4.29
N SER A 111 -19.86 -34.83 -4.48
CA SER A 111 -19.88 -36.20 -4.99
C SER A 111 -20.69 -37.16 -4.11
N ASP A 112 -20.71 -36.98 -2.77
CA ASP A 112 -21.28 -37.89 -1.80
C ASP A 112 -22.46 -37.31 -0.99
N LEU A 113 -23.10 -36.25 -1.50
CA LEU A 113 -24.15 -35.50 -0.78
C LEU A 113 -23.69 -34.98 0.59
N LYS A 114 -22.41 -34.74 0.75
CA LYS A 114 -21.80 -34.14 1.93
C LYS A 114 -20.93 -32.97 1.55
N ILE A 115 -20.95 -31.95 2.39
CA ILE A 115 -20.01 -30.83 2.31
C ILE A 115 -19.21 -30.80 3.61
N GLU A 116 -17.89 -30.74 3.51
CA GLU A 116 -16.98 -30.54 4.61
C GLU A 116 -16.04 -29.42 4.27
N LEU A 117 -16.00 -28.40 5.12
CA LEU A 117 -15.19 -27.19 4.95
C LEU A 117 -14.42 -26.87 6.22
N TRP A 118 -13.29 -26.24 6.03
CA TRP A 118 -12.53 -25.60 7.08
C TRP A 118 -12.45 -24.11 6.80
N VAL A 119 -12.57 -23.29 7.84
CA VAL A 119 -12.42 -21.83 7.71
C VAL A 119 -11.42 -21.32 8.72
N GLU A 120 -10.34 -20.72 8.24
CA GLU A 120 -9.41 -19.95 9.06
C GLU A 120 -9.96 -18.53 9.17
N ALA A 121 -10.47 -18.17 10.35
CA ALA A 121 -11.05 -16.86 10.60
C ALA A 121 -10.14 -15.94 11.41
N ALA A 122 -10.23 -14.64 11.15
CA ALA A 122 -9.57 -13.57 11.89
C ALA A 122 -10.60 -12.58 12.43
N ALA A 123 -10.49 -12.26 13.71
CA ALA A 123 -11.35 -11.29 14.38
C ALA A 123 -10.91 -9.84 14.05
N ASN A 124 -11.09 -9.48 12.79
CA ASN A 124 -10.92 -8.12 12.23
C ASN A 124 -11.79 -8.00 10.98
N SER A 125 -12.19 -6.77 10.63
CA SER A 125 -12.89 -6.50 9.37
C SER A 125 -11.92 -6.31 8.20
N LEU A 126 -12.45 -6.10 7.00
CA LEU A 126 -11.67 -5.73 5.82
C LEU A 126 -10.76 -4.51 6.08
N PHE A 127 -11.25 -3.55 6.88
CA PHE A 127 -10.56 -2.33 7.30
C PHE A 127 -10.14 -2.35 8.77
N GLY A 128 -9.63 -3.46 9.25
CA GLY A 128 -9.06 -3.60 10.59
C GLY A 128 -10.09 -3.77 11.71
N VAL A 129 -9.89 -3.08 12.82
CA VAL A 129 -10.78 -3.11 14.00
C VAL A 129 -11.45 -1.76 14.18
N PHE A 130 -12.64 -1.76 14.79
CA PHE A 130 -13.40 -0.54 15.00
C PHE A 130 -12.75 0.35 16.04
N THR A 131 -12.80 1.67 15.80
CA THR A 131 -12.51 2.70 16.78
C THR A 131 -13.80 3.48 17.05
N ASP A 132 -14.07 3.76 18.33
CA ASP A 132 -15.21 4.56 18.73
C ASP A 132 -14.68 5.89 19.31
N PRO A 133 -14.90 7.03 18.65
CA PRO A 133 -14.41 8.33 19.13
C PRO A 133 -15.05 8.76 20.44
N ASP A 134 -16.26 8.28 20.74
CA ASP A 134 -17.01 8.64 21.95
C ASP A 134 -16.61 7.79 23.18
N VAL A 135 -15.72 6.82 22.99
CA VAL A 135 -15.25 5.98 24.10
C VAL A 135 -14.24 6.73 24.97
N LYS A 136 -14.43 6.66 26.28
CA LYS A 136 -13.54 7.30 27.27
C LYS A 136 -12.08 6.84 27.12
N GLU A 137 -11.14 7.75 27.49
CA GLU A 137 -9.69 7.56 27.35
C GLU A 137 -9.17 6.27 28.02
N ASP A 138 -9.72 5.92 29.16
CA ASP A 138 -9.35 4.76 29.98
C ASP A 138 -10.04 3.45 29.55
N SER A 139 -10.93 3.50 28.58
CA SER A 139 -11.63 2.30 28.10
C SER A 139 -10.73 1.43 27.24
N PRO A 140 -10.74 0.10 27.42
CA PRO A 140 -10.07 -0.83 26.52
C PRO A 140 -10.51 -0.70 25.06
N LYS A 141 -11.70 -0.15 24.80
CA LYS A 141 -12.26 0.06 23.46
C LYS A 141 -11.66 1.27 22.74
N LYS A 142 -11.01 2.20 23.43
CA LYS A 142 -10.43 3.40 22.82
C LYS A 142 -9.37 3.09 21.75
N HIS A 143 -8.64 2.02 21.92
CA HIS A 143 -7.60 1.57 20.98
C HIS A 143 -8.12 0.54 19.97
N GLY A 144 -9.38 0.63 19.63
CA GLY A 144 -10.09 -0.28 18.75
C GLY A 144 -10.61 -1.53 19.45
N TRP A 145 -11.75 -2.01 19.01
CA TRP A 145 -12.40 -3.21 19.52
C TRP A 145 -12.93 -4.05 18.36
N PHE A 146 -13.07 -5.33 18.58
CA PHE A 146 -13.71 -6.25 17.67
C PHE A 146 -14.17 -7.49 18.46
N ASP A 147 -15.47 -7.73 18.47
CA ASP A 147 -16.06 -8.91 19.06
C ASP A 147 -16.67 -9.74 17.91
N ALA A 148 -15.99 -10.82 17.58
CA ALA A 148 -16.36 -11.63 16.44
C ALA A 148 -17.48 -12.60 16.82
N LYS A 149 -18.51 -12.66 15.97
CA LYS A 149 -19.73 -13.44 16.17
C LYS A 149 -20.06 -14.23 14.90
N VAL A 150 -20.61 -15.40 15.07
CA VAL A 150 -21.13 -16.17 13.94
C VAL A 150 -22.46 -15.59 13.49
N GLU A 151 -22.48 -14.88 12.38
CA GLU A 151 -23.70 -14.29 11.83
C GLU A 151 -24.44 -15.26 10.89
N LYS A 152 -23.69 -16.06 10.12
CA LYS A 152 -24.27 -17.03 9.18
C LYS A 152 -23.36 -18.22 8.95
N MET A 153 -23.98 -19.42 9.00
CA MET A 153 -23.34 -20.67 8.60
C MET A 153 -24.38 -21.58 7.94
N LYS A 154 -24.76 -21.26 6.69
CA LYS A 154 -25.78 -22.01 5.94
C LYS A 154 -25.29 -22.40 4.56
N VAL A 155 -25.83 -23.52 4.07
CA VAL A 155 -25.69 -23.96 2.68
C VAL A 155 -27.07 -24.10 2.05
N GLY A 156 -27.17 -23.80 0.76
CA GLY A 156 -28.44 -23.86 0.02
C GLY A 156 -28.23 -23.88 -1.48
N ILE A 157 -29.37 -23.85 -2.21
CA ILE A 157 -29.36 -23.85 -3.67
C ILE A 157 -29.13 -22.41 -4.15
N PHE A 158 -28.15 -22.22 -5.03
CA PHE A 158 -27.88 -20.93 -5.69
C PHE A 158 -28.80 -20.72 -6.90
N ASP A 159 -29.58 -19.65 -6.87
CA ASP A 159 -30.48 -19.26 -7.98
C ASP A 159 -29.73 -18.40 -8.99
N GLU A 160 -28.98 -19.05 -9.88
CA GLU A 160 -28.16 -18.41 -10.91
C GLU A 160 -29.02 -17.55 -11.87
N GLU A 161 -30.24 -18.01 -12.22
CA GLU A 161 -31.12 -17.23 -13.13
C GLU A 161 -31.61 -15.94 -12.47
N LEU A 162 -31.95 -15.98 -11.17
CA LEU A 162 -32.35 -14.78 -10.43
C LEU A 162 -31.16 -13.82 -10.25
N TRP A 163 -29.97 -14.36 -10.04
CA TRP A 163 -28.74 -13.57 -9.97
C TRP A 163 -28.46 -12.87 -11.30
N HIS A 164 -28.58 -13.57 -12.44
CA HIS A 164 -28.46 -12.96 -13.75
C HIS A 164 -29.54 -11.90 -14.03
N LEU A 165 -30.81 -12.12 -13.63
CA LEU A 165 -31.86 -11.11 -13.74
C LEU A 165 -31.50 -9.84 -12.95
N TYR A 166 -30.96 -9.99 -11.76
CA TYR A 166 -30.50 -8.84 -10.96
C TYR A 166 -29.43 -8.03 -11.69
N LEU A 167 -28.44 -8.69 -12.31
CA LEU A 167 -27.39 -8.02 -13.07
C LEU A 167 -27.93 -7.35 -14.35
N ASP A 168 -28.84 -8.02 -15.06
CA ASP A 168 -29.52 -7.44 -16.24
C ASP A 168 -30.26 -6.13 -15.88
N VAL A 169 -31.02 -6.16 -14.78
CA VAL A 169 -31.73 -5.00 -14.26
C VAL A 169 -30.78 -3.89 -13.80
N ARG A 170 -29.70 -4.26 -13.09
CA ARG A 170 -28.70 -3.32 -12.57
C ARG A 170 -28.06 -2.48 -13.71
N ILE A 171 -27.62 -3.13 -14.78
CA ILE A 171 -27.04 -2.46 -15.96
C ILE A 171 -28.02 -1.47 -16.57
N LEU A 172 -29.28 -1.89 -16.82
CA LEU A 172 -30.27 -1.05 -17.47
C LEU A 172 -30.77 0.11 -16.58
N ILE A 173 -30.89 -0.11 -15.27
CA ILE A 173 -31.23 0.97 -14.32
C ILE A 173 -30.06 1.97 -14.22
N GLY A 174 -28.82 1.51 -14.18
CA GLY A 174 -27.67 2.39 -14.20
C GLY A 174 -27.65 3.24 -15.48
N LEU A 175 -27.86 2.62 -16.64
CA LEU A 175 -27.85 3.31 -17.93
C LEU A 175 -28.93 4.41 -18.01
N ILE A 176 -30.18 4.15 -17.59
CA ILE A 176 -31.25 5.15 -17.65
C ILE A 176 -31.02 6.37 -16.75
N LYS A 177 -30.14 6.30 -15.76
CA LYS A 177 -29.76 7.46 -14.92
C LYS A 177 -28.95 8.50 -15.71
N HIS A 178 -28.17 8.05 -16.70
CA HIS A 178 -27.27 8.87 -17.49
C HIS A 178 -27.88 9.29 -18.86
N LEU A 179 -28.92 8.60 -19.36
CA LEU A 179 -29.58 8.94 -20.59
C LEU A 179 -30.45 10.17 -20.43
N ASP A 180 -30.49 11.01 -21.49
CA ASP A 180 -31.41 12.15 -21.56
C ASP A 180 -32.86 11.71 -21.29
N LYS A 181 -33.56 12.48 -20.44
CA LYS A 181 -34.93 12.16 -19.98
C LYS A 181 -35.94 12.06 -21.13
N LYS A 182 -35.67 12.73 -22.23
CA LYS A 182 -36.53 12.76 -23.44
C LYS A 182 -36.09 11.75 -24.49
N SER A 183 -35.00 11.03 -24.31
CA SER A 183 -34.49 10.08 -25.31
C SER A 183 -35.44 8.91 -25.54
N VAL A 184 -35.53 8.49 -26.79
CA VAL A 184 -36.28 7.29 -27.19
C VAL A 184 -35.72 6.05 -26.52
N GLN A 185 -34.39 5.94 -26.41
CA GLN A 185 -33.70 4.82 -25.76
C GLN A 185 -34.13 4.68 -24.31
N ARG A 186 -34.09 5.76 -23.53
CA ARG A 186 -34.53 5.75 -22.13
C ARG A 186 -35.97 5.26 -21.97
N SER A 187 -36.86 5.76 -22.80
CA SER A 187 -38.29 5.38 -22.80
C SER A 187 -38.47 3.90 -23.12
N ARG A 188 -37.72 3.38 -24.08
CA ARG A 188 -37.70 1.96 -24.50
C ARG A 188 -37.20 1.05 -23.40
N ILE A 189 -36.11 1.41 -22.72
CA ILE A 189 -35.52 0.63 -21.58
C ILE A 189 -36.52 0.60 -20.41
N ILE A 190 -37.11 1.76 -20.05
CA ILE A 190 -38.14 1.81 -18.98
C ILE A 190 -39.34 0.90 -19.31
N ARG A 191 -39.80 0.88 -20.58
CA ARG A 191 -40.85 -0.04 -20.98
C ARG A 191 -40.48 -1.49 -20.84
N SER A 192 -39.24 -1.86 -21.19
CA SER A 192 -38.72 -3.24 -21.07
C SER A 192 -38.58 -3.66 -19.61
N LEU A 193 -38.06 -2.76 -18.74
CA LEU A 193 -38.01 -2.98 -17.29
C LEU A 193 -39.41 -3.19 -16.69
N ASN A 194 -40.38 -2.38 -17.08
CA ASN A 194 -41.78 -2.53 -16.62
C ASN A 194 -42.40 -3.88 -17.07
N LYS A 195 -42.13 -4.29 -18.32
CA LYS A 195 -42.55 -5.62 -18.79
C LYS A 195 -41.91 -6.74 -17.98
N ALA A 196 -40.58 -6.61 -17.64
CA ALA A 196 -39.87 -7.58 -16.86
C ALA A 196 -40.44 -7.69 -15.42
N ILE A 197 -40.74 -6.56 -14.77
CA ILE A 197 -41.40 -6.52 -13.47
C ILE A 197 -42.75 -7.24 -13.50
N ASN A 198 -43.59 -6.94 -14.52
CA ASN A 198 -44.87 -7.59 -14.65
C ASN A 198 -44.78 -9.10 -14.95
N ALA A 199 -43.82 -9.51 -15.78
CA ALA A 199 -43.53 -10.93 -16.05
C ALA A 199 -43.01 -11.65 -14.84
N PHE A 200 -42.12 -11.04 -14.06
CA PHE A 200 -41.56 -11.64 -12.80
C PHE A 200 -42.68 -11.91 -11.78
N GLY A 201 -43.57 -10.93 -11.59
CA GLY A 201 -44.67 -11.04 -10.59
C GLY A 201 -44.09 -11.34 -9.21
N ASN A 202 -44.87 -12.08 -8.40
CA ASN A 202 -44.45 -12.49 -7.06
C ASN A 202 -43.97 -13.96 -6.99
N THR A 203 -43.66 -14.58 -8.12
CA THR A 203 -43.32 -16.02 -8.17
C THR A 203 -41.99 -16.25 -8.88
N LYS A 204 -41.07 -16.98 -8.22
CA LYS A 204 -39.75 -17.37 -8.79
C LYS A 204 -39.82 -18.15 -10.12
N LYS A 205 -40.98 -18.71 -10.45
CA LYS A 205 -41.19 -19.53 -11.66
C LYS A 205 -41.07 -18.76 -12.98
N LYS A 206 -41.07 -17.41 -12.93
CA LYS A 206 -41.06 -16.53 -14.12
C LYS A 206 -39.78 -15.71 -14.29
N VAL A 207 -38.70 -16.09 -13.65
CA VAL A 207 -37.40 -15.38 -13.78
C VAL A 207 -36.94 -15.35 -15.24
N LYS A 208 -37.00 -16.45 -15.96
CA LYS A 208 -36.62 -16.54 -17.38
C LYS A 208 -37.46 -15.63 -18.29
N ASP A 209 -38.77 -15.55 -18.02
CA ASP A 209 -39.67 -14.67 -18.76
C ASP A 209 -39.31 -13.19 -18.55
N ALA A 210 -38.98 -12.82 -17.31
CA ALA A 210 -38.53 -11.49 -16.99
C ALA A 210 -37.19 -11.14 -17.69
N ARG A 211 -36.24 -12.04 -17.70
CA ARG A 211 -34.96 -11.86 -18.44
C ARG A 211 -35.19 -11.73 -19.94
N GLN A 212 -36.11 -12.52 -20.52
CA GLN A 212 -36.44 -12.42 -21.93
C GLN A 212 -36.98 -11.06 -22.30
N CYS A 213 -37.72 -10.36 -21.40
CA CYS A 213 -38.20 -8.98 -21.64
C CYS A 213 -37.06 -7.95 -21.75
N LEU A 214 -35.89 -8.21 -21.11
CA LEU A 214 -34.75 -7.32 -21.10
C LEU A 214 -33.76 -7.59 -22.23
N LYS A 215 -33.77 -8.81 -22.78
CA LYS A 215 -32.78 -9.31 -23.74
C LYS A 215 -32.59 -8.36 -24.92
N THR A 216 -33.66 -7.87 -25.53
CA THR A 216 -33.62 -6.97 -26.71
C THR A 216 -32.83 -5.68 -26.41
N GLU A 217 -32.92 -5.14 -25.18
CA GLU A 217 -32.21 -3.91 -24.83
C GLU A 217 -30.74 -4.19 -24.53
N LEU A 218 -30.42 -5.32 -23.91
CA LEU A 218 -29.05 -5.75 -23.59
C LEU A 218 -28.26 -6.19 -24.83
N GLU A 219 -28.92 -6.63 -25.90
CA GLU A 219 -28.30 -7.03 -27.16
C GLU A 219 -28.06 -5.88 -28.14
N LYS A 220 -28.53 -4.68 -27.84
CA LYS A 220 -28.26 -3.51 -28.68
C LYS A 220 -26.82 -3.09 -28.57
N ARG A 221 -26.18 -2.88 -29.69
CA ARG A 221 -24.74 -2.66 -29.81
C ARG A 221 -24.38 -1.18 -29.67
N ALA A 222 -23.24 -0.96 -29.03
CA ALA A 222 -22.51 0.29 -29.02
C ALA A 222 -22.13 0.72 -30.44
N SER A 223 -21.96 2.02 -30.66
CA SER A 223 -21.43 2.57 -31.91
C SER A 223 -19.94 2.25 -32.09
N ASP A 224 -19.46 2.24 -33.33
CA ASP A 224 -18.05 2.11 -33.62
C ASP A 224 -17.23 3.26 -33.08
N SER A 225 -17.83 4.45 -32.96
CA SER A 225 -17.23 5.65 -32.37
C SER A 225 -17.22 5.70 -30.84
N ASP A 226 -17.92 4.78 -30.15
CA ASP A 226 -17.93 4.75 -28.68
C ASP A 226 -16.57 4.31 -28.14
N LEU A 227 -16.16 4.93 -27.02
CA LEU A 227 -14.88 4.66 -26.36
C LEU A 227 -14.76 3.18 -25.96
N LYS A 228 -13.53 2.72 -25.89
CA LYS A 228 -13.15 1.40 -25.40
C LYS A 228 -12.65 1.48 -23.96
N VAL A 229 -12.87 0.44 -23.21
CA VAL A 229 -12.39 0.28 -21.83
C VAL A 229 -11.56 -0.98 -21.73
N SER A 230 -10.29 -0.80 -21.44
CA SER A 230 -9.42 -1.89 -20.97
C SER A 230 -9.70 -2.12 -19.50
N ALA A 231 -10.48 -3.14 -19.18
CA ALA A 231 -10.85 -3.49 -17.82
C ALA A 231 -9.78 -4.39 -17.21
N ILE A 232 -9.07 -3.88 -16.20
CA ILE A 232 -8.00 -4.58 -15.50
C ILE A 232 -8.54 -5.06 -14.16
N GLY A 233 -8.63 -6.37 -13.96
CA GLY A 233 -8.96 -6.97 -12.68
C GLY A 233 -7.84 -6.71 -11.68
N HIS A 234 -8.16 -6.09 -10.54
CA HIS A 234 -7.14 -5.57 -9.63
C HIS A 234 -7.61 -5.66 -8.17
N ALA A 235 -6.66 -5.74 -7.26
CA ALA A 235 -6.88 -5.57 -5.83
C ALA A 235 -5.72 -4.78 -5.24
N HIS A 236 -5.92 -3.52 -4.92
CA HIS A 236 -5.00 -2.79 -4.07
C HIS A 236 -5.01 -3.40 -2.67
N ILE A 237 -3.84 -3.72 -2.11
CA ILE A 237 -3.71 -4.28 -0.76
C ILE A 237 -2.64 -3.51 -0.01
N ASP A 238 -3.04 -2.80 1.04
CA ASP A 238 -2.09 -2.11 1.89
C ASP A 238 -1.22 -3.08 2.65
N THR A 239 0.09 -2.93 2.51
CA THR A 239 1.09 -3.79 3.19
C THR A 239 1.09 -3.59 4.71
N GLY A 240 0.62 -2.43 5.18
CA GLY A 240 0.34 -2.12 6.58
C GLY A 240 -0.39 -0.79 6.64
N TRP A 241 -1.52 -0.73 7.35
CA TRP A 241 -2.36 0.46 7.48
C TRP A 241 -3.25 0.37 8.71
N LEU A 242 -4.54 0.03 8.57
CA LEU A 242 -5.46 -0.24 9.69
C LEU A 242 -5.29 -1.65 10.27
N TRP A 243 -4.28 -2.38 9.83
CA TRP A 243 -3.89 -3.72 10.27
C TRP A 243 -2.36 -3.88 10.18
N PRO A 244 -1.78 -4.75 11.03
CA PRO A 244 -0.35 -5.04 10.99
C PRO A 244 0.02 -5.91 9.79
N VAL A 245 1.28 -5.86 9.35
CA VAL A 245 1.81 -6.64 8.22
C VAL A 245 1.51 -8.14 8.32
N LYS A 246 1.45 -8.71 9.53
CA LYS A 246 1.08 -10.12 9.73
C LYS A 246 -0.34 -10.45 9.22
N GLU A 247 -1.27 -9.50 9.26
CA GLU A 247 -2.60 -9.65 8.67
C GLU A 247 -2.59 -9.46 7.16
N THR A 248 -1.68 -8.65 6.61
CA THR A 248 -1.51 -8.52 5.16
C THR A 248 -1.17 -9.86 4.51
N ILE A 249 -0.36 -10.70 5.16
CA ILE A 249 -0.05 -12.06 4.69
C ILE A 249 -1.34 -12.87 4.48
N ARG A 250 -2.30 -12.76 5.42
CA ARG A 250 -3.60 -13.44 5.36
C ARG A 250 -4.53 -12.79 4.33
N LYS A 251 -4.53 -11.45 4.21
CA LYS A 251 -5.31 -10.70 3.21
C LYS A 251 -4.88 -11.05 1.79
N CYS A 252 -3.58 -11.18 1.54
CA CYS A 252 -3.05 -11.66 0.27
C CYS A 252 -3.54 -13.09 -0.04
N ALA A 253 -3.48 -14.00 0.93
CA ALA A 253 -3.96 -15.37 0.74
C ALA A 253 -5.45 -15.43 0.41
N ARG A 254 -6.29 -14.66 1.13
CA ARG A 254 -7.74 -14.56 0.89
C ARG A 254 -8.03 -13.98 -0.50
N THR A 255 -7.32 -12.93 -0.87
CA THR A 255 -7.50 -12.26 -2.16
C THR A 255 -7.06 -13.16 -3.31
N PHE A 256 -5.82 -13.66 -3.25
CA PHE A 256 -5.25 -14.40 -4.36
C PHE A 256 -5.93 -15.76 -4.58
N SER A 257 -6.30 -16.48 -3.51
CA SER A 257 -7.11 -17.71 -3.66
C SER A 257 -8.47 -17.42 -4.31
N THR A 258 -9.12 -16.31 -3.92
CA THR A 258 -10.39 -15.89 -4.53
C THR A 258 -10.22 -15.60 -6.03
N GLN A 259 -9.17 -14.87 -6.41
CA GLN A 259 -8.97 -14.52 -7.81
C GLN A 259 -8.61 -15.75 -8.64
N LEU A 260 -7.86 -16.69 -8.09
CA LEU A 260 -7.58 -17.97 -8.74
C LEU A 260 -8.84 -18.83 -8.94
N ASP A 261 -9.75 -18.85 -7.95
CA ASP A 261 -11.05 -19.52 -8.10
C ASP A 261 -11.92 -18.87 -9.20
N ILE A 262 -11.89 -17.54 -9.31
CA ILE A 262 -12.60 -16.81 -10.37
C ILE A 262 -11.97 -17.10 -11.74
N ILE A 263 -10.63 -17.10 -11.87
CA ILE A 263 -9.90 -17.46 -13.09
C ILE A 263 -10.29 -18.84 -13.58
N ASP A 264 -10.42 -19.82 -12.67
CA ASP A 264 -10.83 -21.18 -13.02
C ASP A 264 -12.27 -21.25 -13.56
N LYS A 265 -13.14 -20.33 -13.17
CA LYS A 265 -14.56 -20.25 -13.58
C LYS A 265 -14.80 -19.37 -14.81
N TYR A 266 -13.92 -18.38 -15.05
CA TYR A 266 -14.06 -17.37 -16.10
C TYR A 266 -12.81 -17.30 -16.98
N PRO A 267 -12.76 -18.07 -18.09
CA PRO A 267 -11.55 -18.18 -18.93
C PRO A 267 -11.10 -16.89 -19.60
N ASP A 268 -12.00 -15.92 -19.76
CA ASP A 268 -11.74 -14.60 -20.34
C ASP A 268 -11.30 -13.55 -19.30
N TYR A 269 -11.34 -13.90 -18.02
CA TYR A 269 -10.93 -13.01 -16.94
C TYR A 269 -9.43 -12.99 -16.75
N ILE A 270 -8.88 -11.79 -16.57
CA ILE A 270 -7.48 -11.53 -16.25
C ILE A 270 -7.41 -10.75 -14.96
N PHE A 271 -6.55 -11.19 -14.05
CA PHE A 271 -6.25 -10.48 -12.80
C PHE A 271 -4.81 -9.99 -12.80
N GLY A 272 -4.57 -8.76 -12.33
CA GLY A 272 -3.25 -8.17 -12.16
C GLY A 272 -2.96 -7.85 -10.69
N ALA A 273 -1.73 -8.08 -10.27
CA ALA A 273 -1.26 -7.65 -8.94
C ALA A 273 0.16 -7.11 -9.02
N SER A 274 0.39 -6.01 -8.31
CA SER A 274 1.68 -5.39 -8.08
C SER A 274 2.35 -5.98 -6.82
N GLN A 275 3.38 -5.35 -6.30
CA GLN A 275 4.01 -5.60 -4.99
C GLN A 275 4.63 -7.01 -4.84
N PRO A 276 5.85 -7.24 -5.33
CA PRO A 276 6.62 -8.48 -5.15
C PRO A 276 6.63 -9.03 -3.72
N GLN A 277 6.59 -8.15 -2.70
CA GLN A 277 6.50 -8.57 -1.30
C GLN A 277 5.26 -9.43 -1.02
N HIS A 278 4.13 -9.15 -1.66
CA HIS A 278 2.91 -9.95 -1.48
C HIS A 278 3.06 -11.36 -2.08
N TYR A 279 3.75 -11.47 -3.21
CA TYR A 279 4.10 -12.77 -3.79
C TYR A 279 5.13 -13.51 -2.94
N GLN A 280 6.08 -12.79 -2.34
CA GLN A 280 7.03 -13.39 -1.38
C GLN A 280 6.28 -13.95 -0.18
N PHE A 281 5.26 -13.26 0.35
CA PHE A 281 4.41 -13.80 1.40
C PHE A 281 3.70 -15.10 0.99
N MET A 282 3.21 -15.18 -0.25
CA MET A 282 2.61 -16.44 -0.73
C MET A 282 3.65 -17.54 -0.84
N LYS A 283 4.83 -17.24 -1.38
CA LYS A 283 5.92 -18.20 -1.48
C LYS A 283 6.32 -18.78 -0.12
N ASP A 284 6.39 -17.93 0.91
CA ASP A 284 6.87 -18.31 2.24
C ASP A 284 5.79 -18.98 3.11
N TYR A 285 4.54 -18.55 3.01
CA TYR A 285 3.47 -18.94 3.94
C TYR A 285 2.34 -19.74 3.30
N TYR A 286 2.16 -19.66 1.96
CA TYR A 286 1.10 -20.31 1.20
C TYR A 286 1.62 -20.80 -0.15
N PRO A 287 2.58 -21.72 -0.18
CA PRO A 287 3.26 -22.14 -1.40
C PRO A 287 2.32 -22.73 -2.44
N GLU A 288 1.21 -23.35 -2.05
CA GLU A 288 0.19 -23.88 -2.98
C GLU A 288 -0.45 -22.73 -3.80
N ILE A 289 -0.82 -21.62 -3.13
CA ILE A 289 -1.34 -20.42 -3.81
C ILE A 289 -0.28 -19.87 -4.77
N PHE A 290 0.99 -19.80 -4.34
CA PHE A 290 2.08 -19.30 -5.18
C PHE A 290 2.27 -20.12 -6.47
N GLU A 291 2.20 -21.45 -6.37
CA GLU A 291 2.30 -22.32 -7.55
C GLU A 291 1.06 -22.21 -8.46
N ARG A 292 -0.13 -21.99 -7.91
CA ARG A 292 -1.34 -21.70 -8.70
C ARG A 292 -1.22 -20.38 -9.45
N ILE A 293 -0.65 -19.32 -8.81
CA ILE A 293 -0.34 -18.03 -9.46
C ILE A 293 0.61 -18.26 -10.63
N LYS A 294 1.71 -19.01 -10.47
CA LYS A 294 2.65 -19.33 -11.57
C LYS A 294 1.95 -20.00 -12.76
N LYS A 295 1.00 -20.89 -12.48
CA LYS A 295 0.21 -21.54 -13.53
C LYS A 295 -0.72 -20.56 -14.26
N ALA A 296 -1.37 -19.66 -13.51
CA ALA A 296 -2.26 -18.63 -14.07
C ALA A 296 -1.48 -17.60 -14.91
N VAL A 297 -0.27 -17.19 -14.47
CA VAL A 297 0.66 -16.35 -15.24
C VAL A 297 1.02 -17.02 -16.59
N LYS A 298 1.40 -18.30 -16.57
CA LYS A 298 1.73 -19.05 -17.80
C LYS A 298 0.56 -19.17 -18.77
N LYS A 299 -0.68 -19.16 -18.27
CA LYS A 299 -1.91 -19.17 -19.08
C LYS A 299 -2.30 -17.78 -19.61
N GLY A 300 -1.64 -16.71 -19.18
CA GLY A 300 -1.99 -15.32 -19.51
C GLY A 300 -3.24 -14.80 -18.79
N GLN A 301 -3.67 -15.46 -17.71
CA GLN A 301 -4.83 -15.06 -16.90
C GLN A 301 -4.45 -14.31 -15.63
N TRP A 302 -3.16 -14.17 -15.37
CA TRP A 302 -2.62 -13.37 -14.26
C TRP A 302 -1.48 -12.50 -14.78
N GLU A 303 -1.65 -11.19 -14.72
CA GLU A 303 -0.63 -10.22 -15.12
C GLU A 303 0.29 -9.90 -13.95
N ILE A 304 1.58 -10.01 -14.17
CA ILE A 304 2.61 -9.47 -13.30
C ILE A 304 2.81 -8.01 -13.68
N GLN A 305 2.52 -7.08 -12.78
CA GLN A 305 2.58 -5.64 -13.03
C GLN A 305 3.24 -4.88 -11.88
N GLY A 306 3.47 -3.56 -12.04
CA GLY A 306 4.23 -2.77 -11.08
C GLY A 306 5.73 -3.08 -11.18
N GLY A 307 6.55 -2.62 -10.32
CA GLY A 307 8.00 -2.88 -10.42
C GLY A 307 8.73 -2.61 -9.12
N MET A 308 8.11 -1.89 -8.19
CA MET A 308 8.63 -1.65 -6.85
C MET A 308 8.35 -2.85 -5.93
N TRP A 309 9.21 -3.07 -4.95
CA TRP A 309 9.09 -4.14 -3.96
C TRP A 309 7.76 -4.10 -3.20
N VAL A 310 7.35 -2.89 -2.81
CA VAL A 310 5.99 -2.53 -2.35
C VAL A 310 5.55 -1.26 -3.08
N GLU A 311 4.30 -0.89 -3.00
CA GLU A 311 3.81 0.43 -3.47
C GLU A 311 4.32 1.52 -2.52
N ALA A 312 5.56 1.92 -2.71
CA ALA A 312 6.30 2.79 -1.80
C ALA A 312 5.89 4.26 -1.94
N ASP A 313 5.99 5.00 -0.83
CA ASP A 313 5.96 6.46 -0.85
C ASP A 313 7.02 7.02 -1.79
N CYS A 314 6.68 8.02 -2.61
CA CYS A 314 7.57 8.59 -3.62
C CYS A 314 8.08 10.00 -3.28
N ASN A 315 7.82 10.51 -2.08
CA ASN A 315 8.26 11.82 -1.61
C ASN A 315 9.27 11.74 -0.46
N LEU A 316 9.08 10.82 0.48
CA LEU A 316 9.85 10.73 1.72
C LEU A 316 11.11 9.86 1.61
N ILE A 317 11.10 8.87 0.73
CA ILE A 317 12.22 7.97 0.53
C ILE A 317 13.31 8.58 -0.35
N SER A 318 14.56 8.11 -0.22
CA SER A 318 15.67 8.59 -1.06
C SER A 318 15.58 8.04 -2.48
N GLY A 319 16.29 8.70 -3.42
CA GLY A 319 16.47 8.18 -4.78
C GLY A 319 17.14 6.80 -4.80
N GLU A 320 18.07 6.53 -3.86
CA GLU A 320 18.66 5.19 -3.67
C GLU A 320 17.58 4.16 -3.32
N SER A 321 16.69 4.47 -2.37
CA SER A 321 15.58 3.57 -2.02
C SER A 321 14.62 3.36 -3.17
N MET A 322 14.29 4.39 -3.95
CA MET A 322 13.45 4.23 -5.15
C MET A 322 14.09 3.25 -6.16
N VAL A 323 15.41 3.37 -6.38
CA VAL A 323 16.16 2.43 -7.22
C VAL A 323 16.13 1.02 -6.63
N ARG A 324 16.30 0.87 -5.30
CA ARG A 324 16.25 -0.44 -4.63
C ARG A 324 14.87 -1.07 -4.67
N GLN A 325 13.80 -0.29 -4.51
CA GLN A 325 12.43 -0.76 -4.71
C GLN A 325 12.28 -1.44 -6.07
N LEU A 326 12.78 -0.81 -7.14
CA LEU A 326 12.73 -1.33 -8.50
C LEU A 326 13.68 -2.52 -8.73
N ILE A 327 14.91 -2.49 -8.20
CA ILE A 327 15.86 -3.59 -8.33
C ILE A 327 15.30 -4.86 -7.69
N HIS A 328 14.90 -4.77 -6.41
CA HIS A 328 14.37 -5.95 -5.69
C HIS A 328 13.05 -6.44 -6.30
N GLY A 329 12.18 -5.52 -6.70
CA GLY A 329 10.90 -5.88 -7.28
C GLY A 329 11.01 -6.53 -8.65
N LYS A 330 11.73 -5.91 -9.59
CA LYS A 330 11.92 -6.43 -10.95
C LYS A 330 12.73 -7.73 -10.95
N ASN A 331 13.77 -7.84 -10.14
CA ASN A 331 14.54 -9.08 -10.04
C ASN A 331 13.68 -10.22 -9.51
N PHE A 332 12.86 -9.99 -8.49
CA PHE A 332 11.95 -11.03 -8.00
C PHE A 332 11.01 -11.54 -9.10
N PHE A 333 10.40 -10.63 -9.86
CA PHE A 333 9.51 -11.03 -10.96
C PHE A 333 10.23 -11.75 -12.09
N LYS A 334 11.44 -11.31 -12.41
CA LYS A 334 12.28 -12.02 -13.39
C LYS A 334 12.69 -13.41 -12.92
N ASP A 335 13.13 -13.54 -11.67
CA ASP A 335 13.61 -14.80 -11.12
C ASP A 335 12.49 -15.84 -10.93
N GLU A 336 11.32 -15.39 -10.45
CA GLU A 336 10.20 -16.29 -10.15
C GLU A 336 9.28 -16.58 -11.33
N PHE A 337 9.11 -15.62 -12.25
CA PHE A 337 8.14 -15.72 -13.35
C PHE A 337 8.76 -15.58 -14.73
N GLY A 338 10.04 -15.16 -14.84
CA GLY A 338 10.71 -14.90 -16.12
C GLY A 338 10.22 -13.64 -16.84
N ILE A 339 9.58 -12.71 -16.11
CA ILE A 339 8.93 -11.51 -16.67
C ILE A 339 9.72 -10.27 -16.32
N GLU A 340 10.05 -9.48 -17.34
CA GLU A 340 10.58 -8.11 -17.21
C GLU A 340 9.39 -7.13 -17.23
N VAL A 341 9.06 -6.55 -16.07
CA VAL A 341 7.98 -5.58 -15.95
C VAL A 341 8.44 -4.22 -16.46
N ASP A 342 7.62 -3.54 -17.26
CA ASP A 342 7.90 -2.26 -17.91
C ASP A 342 6.93 -1.13 -17.52
N ASN A 343 6.04 -1.38 -16.56
CA ASN A 343 5.13 -0.39 -15.99
C ASN A 343 5.34 -0.23 -14.48
N LEU A 344 5.07 0.96 -13.95
CA LEU A 344 4.93 1.23 -12.54
C LEU A 344 3.44 1.42 -12.22
N TRP A 345 3.00 0.77 -11.15
CA TRP A 345 1.61 0.71 -10.74
C TRP A 345 1.46 1.16 -9.29
N LEU A 346 1.03 2.42 -9.09
CA LEU A 346 0.90 3.05 -7.77
C LEU A 346 -0.46 3.76 -7.67
N PRO A 347 -1.57 3.02 -7.46
CA PRO A 347 -2.91 3.60 -7.52
C PRO A 347 -3.19 4.58 -6.38
N ASP A 348 -2.58 4.41 -5.19
CA ASP A 348 -2.94 5.13 -3.96
C ASP A 348 -1.81 5.94 -3.29
N VAL A 349 -0.65 6.12 -3.91
CA VAL A 349 0.49 6.85 -3.34
C VAL A 349 0.28 8.37 -3.37
N PHE A 350 0.73 9.09 -2.33
CA PHE A 350 0.38 10.48 -2.00
C PHE A 350 1.21 11.54 -2.74
N GLY A 351 1.36 11.38 -4.05
CA GLY A 351 2.14 12.28 -4.91
C GLY A 351 3.51 11.71 -5.27
N TYR A 352 4.13 12.28 -6.31
CA TYR A 352 5.28 11.67 -6.99
C TYR A 352 6.32 12.72 -7.34
N SER A 353 7.55 12.49 -6.87
CA SER A 353 8.70 13.36 -7.14
C SER A 353 9.00 13.47 -8.64
N ALA A 354 9.35 14.68 -9.09
CA ALA A 354 9.79 14.94 -10.46
C ALA A 354 11.10 14.21 -10.85
N ALA A 355 11.80 13.57 -9.91
CA ALA A 355 12.94 12.70 -10.19
C ALA A 355 12.52 11.28 -10.64
N LEU A 356 11.26 10.88 -10.40
CA LEU A 356 10.82 9.52 -10.66
C LEU A 356 10.88 9.12 -12.15
N PRO A 357 10.50 9.95 -13.13
CA PRO A 357 10.62 9.60 -14.56
C PRO A 357 12.01 9.13 -14.97
N GLN A 358 13.07 9.82 -14.51
CA GLN A 358 14.45 9.43 -14.76
C GLN A 358 14.79 8.06 -14.18
N ILE A 359 14.39 7.82 -12.93
CA ILE A 359 14.63 6.54 -12.22
C ILE A 359 13.92 5.40 -12.94
N LEU A 360 12.66 5.60 -13.31
CA LEU A 360 11.85 4.62 -14.02
C LEU A 360 12.49 4.25 -15.36
N LYS A 361 12.78 5.25 -16.17
CA LYS A 361 13.33 5.02 -17.53
C LYS A 361 14.66 4.29 -17.49
N LYS A 362 15.56 4.67 -16.58
CA LYS A 362 16.86 4.02 -16.38
C LYS A 362 16.74 2.60 -15.80
N SER A 363 15.62 2.30 -15.15
CA SER A 363 15.29 0.97 -14.63
C SER A 363 14.51 0.11 -15.64
N GLY A 364 14.31 0.57 -16.88
CA GLY A 364 13.58 -0.16 -17.92
C GLY A 364 12.07 -0.16 -17.71
N VAL A 365 11.53 0.86 -17.04
CA VAL A 365 10.09 1.10 -16.88
C VAL A 365 9.69 2.24 -17.81
N ASN A 366 8.69 2.01 -18.67
CA ASN A 366 8.27 2.93 -19.71
C ASN A 366 6.91 3.58 -19.46
N TYR A 367 6.12 3.00 -18.56
CA TYR A 367 4.73 3.37 -18.33
C TYR A 367 4.46 3.59 -16.86
N PHE A 368 3.54 4.48 -16.56
CA PHE A 368 3.13 4.79 -15.18
C PHE A 368 1.61 4.89 -15.05
N LEU A 369 1.07 4.28 -14.01
CA LEU A 369 -0.34 4.38 -13.65
C LEU A 369 -0.50 4.82 -12.20
N THR A 370 -1.36 5.81 -11.98
CA THR A 370 -1.94 6.18 -10.70
C THR A 370 -3.34 6.72 -10.87
N GLN A 371 -4.09 6.86 -9.76
CA GLN A 371 -5.34 7.61 -9.74
C GLN A 371 -5.44 8.59 -8.57
N LYS A 372 -4.51 8.54 -7.60
CA LYS A 372 -4.60 9.30 -6.35
C LYS A 372 -4.73 10.80 -6.53
N LEU A 373 -4.21 11.39 -7.61
CA LEU A 373 -4.32 12.83 -7.86
C LEU A 373 -5.77 13.30 -8.10
N SER A 374 -6.70 12.39 -8.37
CA SER A 374 -8.14 12.73 -8.43
C SER A 374 -8.72 13.17 -7.08
N TRP A 375 -8.00 12.90 -5.97
CA TRP A 375 -8.38 13.30 -4.61
C TRP A 375 -7.94 14.72 -4.25
N SER A 376 -7.22 15.43 -5.14
CA SER A 376 -6.79 16.82 -4.90
C SER A 376 -7.95 17.72 -4.49
N GLN A 377 -7.76 18.52 -3.42
CA GLN A 377 -8.81 19.32 -2.79
C GLN A 377 -9.23 20.54 -3.59
N PHE A 378 -8.31 21.15 -4.33
CA PHE A 378 -8.50 22.48 -4.91
C PHE A 378 -8.51 22.47 -6.43
N ASN A 379 -7.61 21.73 -7.05
CA ASN A 379 -7.47 21.70 -8.51
C ASN A 379 -7.70 20.29 -9.05
N GLU A 380 -8.50 20.21 -10.11
CA GLU A 380 -8.61 19.00 -10.91
C GLU A 380 -7.38 18.88 -11.81
N PHE A 381 -6.74 17.73 -11.82
CA PHE A 381 -5.59 17.50 -12.70
C PHE A 381 -6.05 17.55 -14.17
N PRO A 382 -5.35 18.27 -15.07
CA PRO A 382 -5.89 18.59 -16.41
C PRO A 382 -5.88 17.42 -17.40
N HIS A 383 -5.18 16.34 -17.10
CA HIS A 383 -4.97 15.20 -18.01
C HIS A 383 -5.30 13.88 -17.34
N HIS A 384 -5.80 12.91 -18.13
CA HIS A 384 -5.80 11.50 -17.76
C HIS A 384 -4.68 10.74 -18.46
N THR A 385 -4.32 11.14 -19.69
CA THR A 385 -3.25 10.52 -20.46
C THR A 385 -2.26 11.58 -20.94
N PHE A 386 -0.99 11.46 -20.56
CA PHE A 386 0.02 12.46 -20.86
C PHE A 386 1.45 11.90 -20.80
N ASN A 387 2.41 12.62 -21.38
CA ASN A 387 3.82 12.38 -21.18
C ASN A 387 4.29 13.12 -19.91
N TRP A 388 4.71 12.39 -18.90
CA TRP A 388 5.24 12.99 -17.67
C TRP A 388 6.74 13.22 -17.79
N ARG A 389 7.15 14.51 -17.81
CA ARG A 389 8.55 14.93 -17.93
C ARG A 389 9.14 15.30 -16.58
N GLY A 390 10.20 14.57 -16.20
CA GLY A 390 10.96 14.79 -14.98
C GLY A 390 12.00 15.93 -15.07
N ILE A 391 12.75 16.10 -13.97
CA ILE A 391 13.73 17.18 -13.80
C ILE A 391 14.90 17.15 -14.79
N ASP A 392 15.23 16.00 -15.36
CA ASP A 392 16.31 15.82 -16.34
C ASP A 392 15.82 15.81 -17.80
N GLY A 393 14.52 16.04 -18.01
CA GLY A 393 13.87 16.00 -19.31
C GLY A 393 13.41 14.62 -19.77
N THR A 394 13.61 13.57 -18.97
CA THR A 394 13.11 12.23 -19.27
C THR A 394 11.59 12.18 -19.22
N GLU A 395 10.97 11.48 -20.18
CA GLU A 395 9.52 11.32 -20.29
C GLU A 395 9.07 9.88 -20.07
N ILE A 396 7.95 9.75 -19.36
CA ILE A 396 7.24 8.48 -19.10
C ILE A 396 5.78 8.65 -19.52
N LEU A 397 5.26 7.75 -20.35
CA LEU A 397 3.84 7.74 -20.71
C LEU A 397 3.01 7.33 -19.50
N THR A 398 2.07 8.21 -19.12
CA THR A 398 1.30 8.13 -17.88
C THR A 398 -0.19 8.09 -18.16
N HIS A 399 -0.92 7.29 -17.39
CA HIS A 399 -2.39 7.24 -17.45
C HIS A 399 -3.02 7.25 -16.06
N PHE A 400 -4.09 8.04 -15.90
CA PHE A 400 -4.99 8.08 -14.74
C PHE A 400 -6.38 7.58 -15.17
N PRO A 401 -6.94 6.56 -14.48
CA PRO A 401 -8.30 6.11 -14.79
C PRO A 401 -9.33 7.23 -14.63
N PRO A 402 -10.15 7.53 -15.66
CA PRO A 402 -11.10 8.64 -15.61
C PRO A 402 -12.32 8.39 -14.71
N GLU A 403 -12.44 7.21 -14.12
CA GLU A 403 -13.42 6.89 -13.09
C GLU A 403 -13.09 7.52 -11.73
N ASN A 404 -11.87 8.02 -11.55
CA ASN A 404 -11.37 8.58 -10.30
C ASN A 404 -11.43 7.57 -9.12
N THR A 405 -11.30 6.29 -9.44
CA THR A 405 -11.27 5.19 -8.47
C THR A 405 -10.45 4.01 -8.99
N TYR A 406 -9.92 3.19 -8.10
CA TYR A 406 -9.37 1.87 -8.39
C TYR A 406 -10.29 0.73 -7.90
N ASN A 407 -11.51 1.06 -7.51
CA ASN A 407 -12.53 0.13 -6.99
C ASN A 407 -13.78 0.10 -7.90
N SER A 408 -13.61 0.17 -9.22
CA SER A 408 -14.74 0.12 -10.15
C SER A 408 -15.56 -1.17 -10.02
N GLU A 409 -16.88 -1.04 -10.21
CA GLU A 409 -17.79 -2.18 -10.25
C GLU A 409 -18.04 -2.70 -11.68
N LEU A 410 -17.44 -2.08 -12.69
CA LEU A 410 -17.66 -2.34 -14.13
C LEU A 410 -19.12 -2.29 -14.55
N ASP A 411 -19.87 -1.34 -14.04
CA ASP A 411 -21.24 -1.13 -14.46
C ASP A 411 -21.46 0.26 -15.10
N THR A 412 -22.64 0.49 -15.61
CA THR A 412 -23.01 1.74 -16.27
C THR A 412 -22.94 2.97 -15.37
N GLN A 413 -22.99 2.81 -14.03
CA GLN A 413 -22.89 3.91 -13.08
C GLN A 413 -21.46 4.44 -12.94
N PHE A 414 -20.46 3.59 -13.17
CA PHE A 414 -19.05 3.96 -13.16
C PHE A 414 -18.54 4.36 -14.55
N LEU A 415 -18.82 3.54 -15.56
CA LEU A 415 -18.19 3.69 -16.88
C LEU A 415 -18.82 4.77 -17.78
N VAL A 416 -20.13 5.04 -17.65
CA VAL A 416 -20.75 6.10 -18.45
C VAL A 416 -20.25 7.48 -18.01
N PRO A 417 -20.20 7.85 -16.70
CA PRO A 417 -19.55 9.09 -16.28
C PRO A 417 -18.08 9.19 -16.63
N ALA A 418 -17.34 8.09 -16.54
CA ALA A 418 -15.90 8.06 -16.88
C ALA A 418 -15.65 8.46 -18.34
N GLN A 419 -16.51 8.03 -19.27
CA GLN A 419 -16.47 8.44 -20.66
C GLN A 419 -16.58 9.97 -20.82
N ASP A 420 -17.44 10.61 -20.03
CA ASP A 420 -17.63 12.07 -20.06
C ASP A 420 -16.45 12.80 -19.43
N HIS A 421 -15.83 12.22 -18.39
CA HIS A 421 -14.69 12.80 -17.69
C HIS A 421 -13.38 12.69 -18.46
N PHE A 422 -13.21 11.67 -19.32
CA PHE A 422 -11.97 11.41 -20.03
C PHE A 422 -11.51 12.64 -20.84
N LYS A 423 -10.39 13.23 -20.45
CA LYS A 423 -9.92 14.53 -21.01
C LYS A 423 -9.49 14.40 -22.47
N GLU A 424 -8.83 13.30 -22.82
CA GLU A 424 -8.24 13.06 -24.15
C GLU A 424 -9.20 12.40 -25.15
N LYS A 425 -10.50 12.27 -24.84
CA LYS A 425 -11.51 11.59 -25.68
C LYS A 425 -11.67 12.16 -27.09
N ALA A 426 -11.15 13.36 -27.36
CA ALA A 426 -11.21 13.95 -28.70
C ALA A 426 -10.23 13.28 -29.69
N TYR A 427 -9.19 12.62 -29.20
CA TYR A 427 -8.13 12.05 -30.03
C TYR A 427 -7.61 10.68 -29.54
N LEU A 428 -8.02 10.22 -28.35
CA LEU A 428 -7.84 8.85 -27.88
C LEU A 428 -9.20 8.18 -27.75
N ASP A 429 -9.30 6.92 -28.14
CA ASP A 429 -10.53 6.12 -28.15
C ASP A 429 -10.60 5.06 -27.05
N GLU A 430 -9.63 5.08 -26.11
CA GLU A 430 -9.51 4.05 -25.08
C GLU A 430 -8.98 4.59 -23.76
N PHE A 431 -9.48 4.04 -22.64
CA PHE A 431 -8.97 4.29 -21.29
C PHE A 431 -8.99 3.00 -20.44
N ILE A 432 -8.24 3.02 -19.33
CA ILE A 432 -8.25 1.92 -18.32
C ILE A 432 -9.37 2.12 -17.29
N SER A 433 -10.00 1.01 -16.91
CA SER A 433 -10.81 0.86 -15.69
C SER A 433 -10.17 -0.16 -14.77
N LEU A 434 -9.93 0.22 -13.51
CA LEU A 434 -9.45 -0.67 -12.45
C LEU A 434 -10.65 -1.18 -11.64
N PHE A 435 -10.92 -2.48 -11.71
CA PHE A 435 -12.09 -3.03 -11.04
C PHE A 435 -11.76 -4.09 -10.00
N GLY A 436 -12.50 -4.05 -8.91
CA GLY A 436 -12.33 -4.92 -7.75
C GLY A 436 -12.11 -4.16 -6.46
N VAL A 437 -12.41 -4.79 -5.33
CA VAL A 437 -12.27 -4.18 -4.00
C VAL A 437 -10.80 -4.11 -3.61
N GLY A 438 -10.36 -2.91 -3.24
CA GLY A 438 -8.99 -2.60 -2.82
C GLY A 438 -8.84 -2.26 -1.34
N ASP A 439 -7.74 -1.63 -0.99
CA ASP A 439 -7.22 -1.30 0.35
C ASP A 439 -7.00 -2.55 1.20
N GLY A 440 -8.05 -3.15 1.71
CA GLY A 440 -8.01 -4.44 2.44
C GLY A 440 -7.90 -5.67 1.54
N GLY A 441 -7.84 -5.49 0.23
CA GLY A 441 -7.85 -6.57 -0.74
C GLY A 441 -9.26 -7.10 -1.03
N GLY A 442 -9.34 -8.30 -1.56
CA GLY A 442 -10.58 -8.93 -2.03
C GLY A 442 -10.65 -9.01 -3.54
N GLY A 443 -10.38 -7.91 -4.23
CA GLY A 443 -10.39 -7.82 -5.69
C GLY A 443 -11.77 -8.02 -6.32
N PRO A 444 -11.85 -8.30 -7.61
CA PRO A 444 -13.08 -8.56 -8.33
C PRO A 444 -13.98 -9.66 -7.74
N LYS A 445 -15.26 -9.50 -7.95
CA LYS A 445 -16.32 -10.50 -7.65
C LYS A 445 -16.84 -11.06 -8.97
N PRO A 446 -17.45 -12.27 -8.98
CA PRO A 446 -18.13 -12.79 -10.18
C PRO A 446 -19.13 -11.80 -10.79
N GLU A 447 -19.78 -10.98 -9.96
CA GLU A 447 -20.68 -9.92 -10.40
C GLU A 447 -19.99 -8.91 -11.32
N ASN A 448 -18.75 -8.50 -11.02
CA ASN A 448 -18.00 -7.55 -11.85
C ASN A 448 -17.70 -8.12 -13.24
N ILE A 449 -17.30 -9.41 -13.30
CA ILE A 449 -17.04 -10.09 -14.58
C ILE A 449 -18.31 -10.13 -15.43
N GLU A 450 -19.43 -10.53 -14.83
CA GLU A 450 -20.72 -10.61 -15.51
C GLU A 450 -21.27 -9.24 -15.93
N LEU A 451 -21.04 -8.18 -15.17
CA LEU A 451 -21.37 -6.80 -15.53
C LEU A 451 -20.51 -6.34 -16.72
N GLY A 452 -19.20 -6.55 -16.68
CA GLY A 452 -18.27 -6.23 -17.78
C GLY A 452 -18.66 -6.93 -19.09
N ARG A 453 -19.03 -8.23 -19.03
CA ARG A 453 -19.54 -8.96 -20.20
C ARG A 453 -20.80 -8.36 -20.81
N ARG A 454 -21.72 -7.83 -19.99
CA ARG A 454 -22.92 -7.12 -20.46
C ARG A 454 -22.59 -5.81 -21.13
N MET A 455 -21.50 -5.19 -20.75
CA MET A 455 -21.01 -3.93 -21.32
C MET A 455 -19.99 -4.13 -22.44
N ALA A 456 -19.70 -5.34 -22.88
CA ALA A 456 -18.77 -5.62 -23.97
C ALA A 456 -19.15 -4.84 -25.26
N SER A 457 -20.42 -4.61 -25.51
CA SER A 457 -20.92 -3.73 -26.58
C SER A 457 -22.37 -3.35 -26.29
N LEU A 458 -22.63 -2.47 -25.33
CA LEU A 458 -23.98 -2.01 -24.98
C LEU A 458 -24.23 -0.62 -25.55
N GLU A 459 -25.40 -0.40 -26.19
CA GLU A 459 -25.82 0.90 -26.77
C GLU A 459 -25.68 2.03 -25.74
N SER A 460 -25.02 3.14 -26.12
CA SER A 460 -24.73 4.32 -25.26
C SER A 460 -23.90 4.06 -24.03
N SER A 461 -23.01 3.10 -24.10
CA SER A 461 -21.98 2.90 -23.09
C SER A 461 -20.63 2.59 -23.76
N PRO A 462 -19.50 2.82 -23.09
CA PRO A 462 -18.21 2.41 -23.63
C PRO A 462 -18.11 0.88 -23.73
N LYS A 463 -17.30 0.41 -24.68
CA LYS A 463 -17.10 -1.01 -24.97
C LYS A 463 -16.06 -1.61 -24.05
N VAL A 464 -16.45 -2.53 -23.18
CA VAL A 464 -15.58 -3.15 -22.18
C VAL A 464 -14.92 -4.42 -22.73
N SER A 465 -13.62 -4.54 -22.51
CA SER A 465 -12.87 -5.79 -22.70
C SER A 465 -11.96 -6.04 -21.52
N PHE A 466 -11.88 -7.30 -21.05
CA PHE A 466 -10.86 -7.69 -20.07
C PHE A 466 -9.50 -7.71 -20.74
N ASP A 467 -8.53 -7.06 -20.11
CA ASP A 467 -7.23 -6.81 -20.72
C ASP A 467 -6.12 -6.81 -19.68
N THR A 468 -4.89 -6.59 -20.17
CA THR A 468 -3.71 -6.36 -19.33
C THR A 468 -3.27 -4.90 -19.41
N ALA A 469 -2.65 -4.41 -18.36
CA ALA A 469 -2.03 -3.08 -18.35
C ALA A 469 -0.99 -2.95 -19.47
N LYS A 470 -0.20 -4.02 -19.68
CA LYS A 470 0.80 -4.04 -20.76
C LYS A 470 0.18 -3.83 -22.13
N ASN A 471 -0.85 -4.56 -22.48
CA ASN A 471 -1.50 -4.45 -23.79
C ASN A 471 -2.08 -3.04 -24.01
N PHE A 472 -2.73 -2.48 -22.99
CA PHE A 472 -3.23 -1.12 -23.03
C PHE A 472 -2.11 -0.11 -23.31
N PHE A 473 -1.04 -0.13 -22.51
CA PHE A 473 0.06 0.81 -22.68
C PHE A 473 0.80 0.64 -23.99
N ASP A 474 0.95 -0.60 -24.50
CA ASP A 474 1.55 -0.85 -25.79
C ASP A 474 0.71 -0.23 -26.95
N ARG A 475 -0.62 -0.28 -26.87
CA ARG A 475 -1.51 0.43 -27.82
C ARG A 475 -1.43 1.93 -27.64
N LEU A 476 -1.47 2.41 -26.40
CA LEU A 476 -1.41 3.83 -26.08
C LEU A 476 -0.09 4.47 -26.55
N ASN A 477 1.03 3.73 -26.46
CA ASN A 477 2.34 4.21 -26.92
C ASN A 477 2.39 4.54 -28.43
N ASN A 478 1.50 3.97 -29.26
CA ASN A 478 1.37 4.34 -30.66
C ASN A 478 0.80 5.76 -30.85
N HIS A 479 0.27 6.35 -29.78
CA HIS A 479 -0.33 7.67 -29.78
C HIS A 479 0.41 8.69 -28.88
N LYS A 480 1.58 8.32 -28.34
CA LYS A 480 2.37 9.16 -27.40
C LYS A 480 2.69 10.56 -27.91
N ASP A 481 2.82 10.72 -29.23
CA ASP A 481 3.13 12.01 -29.86
C ASP A 481 1.89 12.93 -29.97
N LYS A 482 0.68 12.43 -29.65
CA LYS A 482 -0.58 13.18 -29.66
C LYS A 482 -0.96 13.73 -28.29
N VAL A 483 -0.37 13.19 -27.21
CA VAL A 483 -0.72 13.56 -25.85
C VAL A 483 0.14 14.70 -25.35
N ASP A 484 -0.43 15.52 -24.48
CA ASP A 484 0.26 16.67 -23.88
C ASP A 484 1.37 16.22 -22.91
N THR A 485 2.22 17.17 -22.54
CA THR A 485 3.33 16.93 -21.61
C THR A 485 3.12 17.70 -20.31
N TRP A 486 3.09 16.98 -19.18
CA TRP A 486 3.17 17.56 -17.84
C TRP A 486 4.63 17.61 -17.37
N VAL A 487 5.10 18.76 -16.89
CA VAL A 487 6.48 18.96 -16.46
C VAL A 487 6.56 19.18 -14.96
N GLY A 488 7.42 18.43 -14.28
CA GLY A 488 7.65 18.59 -12.85
C GLY A 488 7.07 17.46 -12.00
N GLU A 489 6.78 17.74 -10.73
CA GLU A 489 6.17 16.73 -9.84
C GLU A 489 4.68 16.53 -10.13
N LEU A 490 4.19 15.36 -9.74
CA LEU A 490 2.76 15.07 -9.65
C LEU A 490 2.36 15.27 -8.18
N TYR A 491 1.99 16.50 -7.83
CA TYR A 491 1.67 16.91 -6.47
C TYR A 491 0.22 16.56 -6.12
N LEU A 492 0.03 15.89 -4.98
CA LEU A 492 -1.29 15.67 -4.39
C LEU A 492 -1.64 16.84 -3.48
N GLU A 493 -2.71 17.55 -3.76
CA GLU A 493 -3.23 18.65 -2.95
C GLU A 493 -4.09 18.13 -1.76
N LEU A 494 -3.57 17.13 -1.05
CA LEU A 494 -4.19 16.42 0.08
C LEU A 494 -3.08 15.73 0.88
N HIS A 495 -3.41 15.22 2.06
CA HIS A 495 -2.50 14.39 2.88
C HIS A 495 -1.17 15.06 3.27
N ARG A 496 -1.18 16.37 3.50
CA ARG A 496 0.04 17.17 3.77
C ARG A 496 0.68 16.86 5.12
N GLY A 497 -0.11 16.43 6.10
CA GLY A 497 0.38 15.99 7.41
C GLY A 497 1.36 14.82 7.32
N THR A 498 1.20 13.96 6.32
CA THR A 498 2.05 12.79 6.09
C THR A 498 3.53 13.12 5.87
N LEU A 499 3.86 14.33 5.46
CA LEU A 499 5.25 14.78 5.29
C LEU A 499 6.01 14.90 6.61
N THR A 500 5.31 15.04 7.75
CA THR A 500 5.93 15.30 9.06
C THR A 500 5.45 14.36 10.17
N THR A 501 4.26 13.77 10.06
CA THR A 501 3.69 12.84 11.05
C THR A 501 4.63 11.67 11.32
N HIS A 502 4.72 11.21 12.58
CA HIS A 502 5.64 10.16 13.02
C HIS A 502 7.11 10.43 12.62
N GLY A 503 7.61 11.64 12.88
CA GLY A 503 8.95 12.10 12.48
C GLY A 503 10.11 11.16 12.85
N LEU A 504 9.96 10.34 13.91
CA LEU A 504 10.96 9.34 14.28
C LEU A 504 11.09 8.22 13.22
N VAL A 505 9.99 7.77 12.63
CA VAL A 505 9.98 6.77 11.54
C VAL A 505 10.78 7.32 10.34
N LYS A 506 10.49 8.54 9.93
CA LYS A 506 11.17 9.24 8.83
C LYS A 506 12.68 9.43 9.09
N LYS A 507 13.00 9.85 10.33
CA LYS A 507 14.40 10.03 10.76
C LYS A 507 15.18 8.71 10.73
N GLN A 508 14.59 7.63 11.22
CA GLN A 508 15.24 6.32 11.22
C GLN A 508 15.36 5.75 9.82
N ASN A 509 14.32 5.88 8.98
CA ASN A 509 14.41 5.50 7.58
C ASN A 509 15.62 6.17 6.89
N ARG A 510 15.75 7.51 7.00
CA ARG A 510 16.89 8.23 6.40
C ARG A 510 18.24 7.78 6.92
N LYS A 511 18.34 7.50 8.22
CA LYS A 511 19.58 6.96 8.82
C LYS A 511 19.92 5.58 8.27
N LEU A 512 18.92 4.70 8.10
CA LEU A 512 19.11 3.34 7.61
C LEU A 512 19.44 3.28 6.13
N GLU A 513 18.82 4.09 5.30
CA GLU A 513 19.19 4.26 3.89
C GLU A 513 20.68 4.57 3.74
N ASN A 514 21.17 5.56 4.52
CA ASN A 514 22.58 5.93 4.51
C ASN A 514 23.48 4.82 5.10
N LYS A 515 23.04 4.17 6.19
CA LYS A 515 23.83 3.16 6.87
C LYS A 515 24.02 1.92 6.00
N LEU A 516 22.98 1.41 5.37
CA LEU A 516 23.08 0.25 4.47
C LEU A 516 23.98 0.53 3.28
N ARG A 517 23.83 1.71 2.65
CA ARG A 517 24.74 2.16 1.58
C ARG A 517 26.19 2.20 2.07
N ASN A 518 26.44 2.72 3.27
CA ASN A 518 27.80 2.80 3.83
C ASN A 518 28.36 1.40 4.10
N VAL A 519 27.56 0.45 4.58
CA VAL A 519 27.96 -0.94 4.75
C VAL A 519 28.38 -1.57 3.43
N GLU A 520 27.58 -1.38 2.36
CA GLU A 520 27.93 -1.90 1.03
C GLU A 520 29.24 -1.32 0.51
N ILE A 521 29.46 -0.02 0.64
CA ILE A 521 30.71 0.65 0.23
C ILE A 521 31.89 0.09 1.03
N LEU A 522 31.76 -0.08 2.35
CA LEU A 522 32.80 -0.63 3.19
C LEU A 522 33.17 -2.06 2.78
N TRP A 523 32.16 -2.92 2.53
CA TRP A 523 32.39 -4.29 2.09
C TRP A 523 32.96 -4.39 0.68
N SER A 524 32.69 -3.41 -0.20
CA SER A 524 33.29 -3.36 -1.54
C SER A 524 34.80 -3.12 -1.53
N CYS A 525 35.38 -2.68 -0.38
CA CYS A 525 36.81 -2.59 -0.17
C CYS A 525 37.46 -3.96 0.14
N LEU A 526 36.69 -5.02 0.28
CA LEU A 526 37.12 -6.39 0.56
C LEU A 526 36.93 -7.31 -0.66
N SER A 527 37.32 -8.58 -0.53
CA SER A 527 37.08 -9.57 -1.58
C SER A 527 35.58 -9.79 -1.82
N MET A 528 35.17 -9.88 -3.09
CA MET A 528 33.79 -10.20 -3.47
C MET A 528 33.31 -11.57 -2.94
N GLN A 529 34.23 -12.50 -2.67
CA GLN A 529 33.90 -13.81 -2.06
C GLN A 529 33.40 -13.67 -0.62
N ASP A 530 33.80 -12.62 0.07
CA ASP A 530 33.42 -12.33 1.46
C ASP A 530 32.17 -11.44 1.55
N TYR A 531 31.68 -10.89 0.43
CA TYR A 531 30.61 -9.89 0.41
C TYR A 531 29.30 -10.48 0.96
N PRO A 532 28.67 -9.86 1.97
CA PRO A 532 27.50 -10.40 2.67
C PRO A 532 26.20 -10.13 1.90
N LEU A 533 26.12 -10.66 0.67
CA LEU A 533 25.00 -10.38 -0.25
C LEU A 533 23.63 -10.75 0.33
N LYS A 534 23.52 -11.92 0.96
CA LYS A 534 22.24 -12.42 1.51
C LYS A 534 21.78 -11.59 2.70
N GLU A 535 22.70 -11.24 3.58
CA GLU A 535 22.42 -10.41 4.75
C GLU A 535 21.96 -9.01 4.31
N LEU A 536 22.68 -8.39 3.37
CA LEU A 536 22.33 -7.07 2.85
C LEU A 536 20.99 -7.08 2.09
N ASP A 537 20.72 -8.10 1.26
CA ASP A 537 19.43 -8.26 0.58
C ASP A 537 18.27 -8.32 1.58
N ALA A 538 18.44 -9.11 2.66
CA ALA A 538 17.42 -9.23 3.70
C ALA A 538 17.20 -7.90 4.45
N LEU A 539 18.28 -7.17 4.78
CA LEU A 539 18.18 -5.88 5.45
C LEU A 539 17.54 -4.81 4.58
N TRP A 540 17.88 -4.74 3.28
CA TRP A 540 17.23 -3.86 2.34
C TRP A 540 15.74 -4.17 2.22
N LYS A 541 15.35 -5.42 1.97
CA LYS A 541 13.94 -5.81 1.86
C LYS A 541 13.13 -5.43 3.10
N LYS A 542 13.71 -5.63 4.30
CA LYS A 542 13.08 -5.22 5.56
C LYS A 542 12.91 -3.69 5.65
N LEU A 543 13.88 -2.89 5.19
CA LEU A 543 13.73 -1.44 5.12
C LEU A 543 12.67 -1.03 4.09
N LEU A 544 12.70 -1.65 2.90
CA LEU A 544 11.81 -1.32 1.78
C LEU A 544 10.34 -1.56 2.10
N ILE A 545 9.98 -2.59 2.88
CA ILE A 545 8.60 -2.82 3.37
C ILE A 545 8.11 -1.61 4.17
N ASN A 546 8.96 -1.09 5.07
CA ASN A 546 8.62 0.04 5.93
C ASN A 546 8.56 1.38 5.18
N GLN A 547 8.86 1.39 3.89
CA GLN A 547 8.68 2.54 2.99
C GLN A 547 7.33 2.51 2.26
N PHE A 548 6.45 1.55 2.59
CA PHE A 548 5.08 1.50 2.07
C PHE A 548 4.34 2.80 2.36
N HIS A 549 3.46 3.22 1.43
CA HIS A 549 2.87 4.58 1.43
C HIS A 549 1.92 4.90 2.59
N ASP A 550 1.56 3.94 3.44
CA ASP A 550 0.88 4.20 4.72
C ASP A 550 1.79 3.97 5.94
N ILE A 551 2.98 3.38 5.80
CA ILE A 551 3.89 3.16 6.93
C ILE A 551 4.78 4.39 7.13
N ILE A 552 5.65 4.73 6.18
CA ILE A 552 6.55 5.87 6.33
C ILE A 552 5.82 7.21 6.45
N PRO A 553 4.68 7.46 5.78
CA PRO A 553 3.90 8.69 5.97
C PRO A 553 3.35 8.90 7.37
N GLY A 554 3.11 7.85 8.13
CA GLY A 554 2.59 7.98 9.48
C GLY A 554 1.09 7.72 9.62
N SER A 555 0.43 7.15 8.59
CA SER A 555 -1.02 6.98 8.51
C SER A 555 -1.52 5.61 9.00
N SER A 556 -0.64 4.74 9.46
CA SER A 556 -0.97 3.41 9.99
C SER A 556 -1.35 3.42 11.48
N ILE A 557 -1.90 2.29 11.96
CA ILE A 557 -2.18 2.08 13.38
C ILE A 557 -0.92 1.86 14.20
N ASN A 558 -0.99 2.09 15.52
CA ASN A 558 0.16 1.97 16.44
C ASN A 558 0.85 0.62 16.40
N LEU A 559 0.13 -0.50 16.17
CA LEU A 559 0.74 -1.83 16.05
C LEU A 559 1.74 -1.93 14.89
N VAL A 560 1.49 -1.22 13.80
CA VAL A 560 2.42 -1.13 12.68
C VAL A 560 3.70 -0.43 13.12
N TYR A 561 3.61 0.71 13.81
CA TYR A 561 4.79 1.46 14.26
C TYR A 561 5.60 0.75 15.32
N GLN A 562 4.96 0.00 16.22
CA GLN A 562 5.66 -0.87 17.17
C GLN A 562 6.54 -1.91 16.42
N ALA A 563 6.01 -2.52 15.38
CA ALA A 563 6.75 -3.46 14.53
C ALA A 563 7.87 -2.74 13.74
N THR A 564 7.57 -1.61 13.11
CA THR A 564 8.52 -0.79 12.35
C THR A 564 9.73 -0.36 13.20
N HIS A 565 9.50 0.15 14.41
CA HIS A 565 10.61 0.54 15.30
C HIS A 565 11.49 -0.63 15.68
N LYS A 566 10.91 -1.80 15.97
CA LYS A 566 11.66 -3.02 16.26
C LYS A 566 12.49 -3.47 15.05
N GLU A 567 11.90 -3.47 13.87
CA GLU A 567 12.61 -3.83 12.63
C GLU A 567 13.75 -2.86 12.31
N TYR A 568 13.55 -1.56 12.53
CA TYR A 568 14.62 -0.56 12.37
C TYR A 568 15.77 -0.79 13.34
N GLU A 569 15.48 -1.14 14.60
CA GLU A 569 16.51 -1.51 15.58
C GLU A 569 17.28 -2.76 15.14
N GLU A 570 16.59 -3.78 14.65
CA GLU A 570 17.21 -4.98 14.09
C GLU A 570 18.14 -4.65 12.91
N ILE A 571 17.70 -3.79 11.96
CA ILE A 571 18.53 -3.36 10.83
C ILE A 571 19.77 -2.60 11.34
N HIS A 572 19.62 -1.71 12.33
CA HIS A 572 20.75 -1.00 12.92
C HIS A 572 21.77 -1.97 13.53
N ASN A 573 21.31 -2.92 14.33
CA ASN A 573 22.17 -3.88 15.05
C ASN A 573 22.91 -4.82 14.08
N GLU A 574 22.22 -5.36 13.08
CA GLU A 574 22.84 -6.22 12.07
C GLU A 574 23.84 -5.44 11.18
N SER A 575 23.49 -4.20 10.81
CA SER A 575 24.42 -3.32 10.08
C SER A 575 25.70 -3.05 10.90
N ASP A 576 25.60 -2.81 12.21
CA ASP A 576 26.76 -2.61 13.09
C ASP A 576 27.63 -3.87 13.18
N LYS A 577 27.01 -5.06 13.23
CA LYS A 577 27.78 -6.33 13.15
C LYS A 577 28.54 -6.45 11.84
N LEU A 578 27.92 -6.09 10.72
CA LEU A 578 28.57 -6.11 9.40
C LEU A 578 29.69 -5.09 9.31
N ILE A 579 29.52 -3.87 9.84
CA ILE A 579 30.58 -2.84 9.92
C ILE A 579 31.75 -3.37 10.74
N ASN A 580 31.50 -3.90 11.93
CA ASN A 580 32.56 -4.43 12.81
C ASN A 580 33.29 -5.60 12.13
N LYS A 581 32.58 -6.50 11.45
CA LYS A 581 33.20 -7.64 10.74
C LYS A 581 34.10 -7.15 9.59
N ALA A 582 33.66 -6.17 8.80
CA ALA A 582 34.46 -5.58 7.74
C ALA A 582 35.70 -4.83 8.31
N SER A 583 35.48 -4.02 9.34
CA SER A 583 36.57 -3.25 9.98
C SER A 583 37.67 -4.15 10.54
N ASN A 584 37.28 -5.26 11.18
CA ASN A 584 38.27 -6.25 11.71
C ASN A 584 39.03 -7.00 10.59
N LYS A 585 38.49 -7.05 9.36
CA LYS A 585 39.21 -7.60 8.20
C LYS A 585 40.14 -6.59 7.56
N LEU A 586 39.79 -5.30 7.61
CA LEU A 586 40.54 -4.21 6.97
C LEU A 586 41.68 -3.67 7.83
N PHE A 587 41.51 -3.68 9.15
CA PHE A 587 42.43 -3.01 10.07
C PHE A 587 42.79 -3.89 11.26
N GLU A 588 44.07 -3.83 11.66
CA GLU A 588 44.51 -4.36 12.95
C GLU A 588 44.06 -3.42 14.07
N LYS A 589 43.75 -3.99 15.24
CA LYS A 589 43.35 -3.21 16.42
C LYS A 589 44.57 -2.51 17.02
N ASP A 590 44.49 -1.20 17.12
CA ASP A 590 45.48 -0.36 17.80
C ASP A 590 44.76 0.54 18.81
N LYS A 591 45.18 0.45 20.10
CA LYS A 591 44.60 1.25 21.19
C LYS A 591 44.91 2.75 21.11
N ASP A 592 45.90 3.12 20.31
CA ASP A 592 46.40 4.49 20.20
C ASP A 592 46.04 5.14 18.86
N SER A 593 45.26 4.45 18.02
CA SER A 593 44.76 4.99 16.77
C SER A 593 43.34 4.58 16.48
N PHE A 594 42.66 5.38 15.64
CA PHE A 594 41.35 5.05 15.02
C PHE A 594 41.33 5.48 13.57
N VAL A 595 40.46 4.85 12.80
CA VAL A 595 40.29 5.12 11.38
C VAL A 595 38.89 5.67 11.12
N LEU A 596 38.78 6.72 10.31
CA LEU A 596 37.54 7.21 9.76
C LEU A 596 37.47 6.90 8.27
N PHE A 597 36.31 6.52 7.81
CA PHE A 597 36.03 6.30 6.40
C PHE A 597 35.01 7.31 5.89
N ASN A 598 35.42 8.15 4.95
CA ASN A 598 34.49 9.01 4.21
C ASN A 598 33.90 8.22 3.03
N THR A 599 32.64 7.86 3.11
CA THR A 599 31.91 7.13 2.06
C THR A 599 31.31 8.04 0.98
N LEU A 600 31.52 9.38 1.09
CA LEU A 600 31.03 10.35 0.14
C LEU A 600 32.00 10.53 -1.03
N SER A 601 31.51 10.87 -2.20
CA SER A 601 32.30 11.15 -3.41
C SER A 601 32.96 12.53 -3.40
N TYR A 602 32.82 13.31 -2.32
CA TYR A 602 33.37 14.64 -2.14
C TYR A 602 34.04 14.80 -0.79
N GLN A 603 34.91 15.82 -0.68
CA GLN A 603 35.61 16.15 0.58
C GLN A 603 34.56 16.51 1.65
N TRP A 604 34.69 15.93 2.85
CA TRP A 604 33.83 16.23 3.98
C TRP A 604 34.61 16.86 5.12
N LYS A 605 34.12 18.00 5.62
CA LYS A 605 34.68 18.68 6.78
C LYS A 605 33.56 18.87 7.82
N GLY A 606 33.77 18.38 9.03
CA GLY A 606 32.76 18.48 10.08
C GLY A 606 33.20 17.94 11.42
N MET A 607 32.29 18.03 12.39
CA MET A 607 32.52 17.53 13.74
C MET A 607 32.09 16.06 13.82
N ILE A 608 32.93 15.22 14.41
CA ILE A 608 32.65 13.81 14.70
C ILE A 608 32.73 13.56 16.20
N PRO A 609 31.98 12.59 16.76
CA PRO A 609 32.24 12.08 18.09
C PRO A 609 33.65 11.45 18.14
N ILE A 610 34.44 11.86 19.12
CA ILE A 610 35.74 11.24 19.36
C ILE A 610 35.50 9.87 20.02
N PRO A 611 36.13 8.78 19.53
CA PRO A 611 35.93 7.45 20.07
C PRO A 611 36.31 7.36 21.57
N GLU A 612 35.65 6.43 22.26
CA GLU A 612 35.93 6.11 23.67
C GLU A 612 37.41 5.82 23.88
N GLY A 613 37.98 6.38 24.96
CA GLY A 613 39.40 6.30 25.28
C GLY A 613 40.33 7.31 24.59
N PHE A 614 39.76 8.19 23.74
CA PHE A 614 40.50 9.29 23.07
C PHE A 614 40.10 10.67 23.57
N GLU A 615 39.12 10.78 24.48
CA GLU A 615 38.50 12.05 24.90
C GLU A 615 39.48 13.00 25.61
N GLU A 616 40.47 12.45 26.28
CA GLU A 616 41.51 13.22 26.99
C GLU A 616 42.86 13.20 26.25
N SER A 617 42.85 13.00 24.94
CA SER A 617 44.06 12.89 24.14
C SER A 617 44.18 14.03 23.13
N LEU A 618 45.41 14.50 22.93
CA LEU A 618 45.77 15.23 21.71
C LEU A 618 45.73 14.24 20.55
N ILE A 619 44.96 14.56 19.54
CA ILE A 619 44.75 13.71 18.36
C ILE A 619 45.38 14.40 17.15
N GLU A 620 46.15 13.66 16.36
CA GLU A 620 46.69 14.11 15.09
C GLU A 620 46.17 13.21 13.96
N ASP A 621 45.94 13.85 12.81
CA ASP A 621 45.66 13.14 11.55
C ASP A 621 46.95 12.50 10.98
N GLN A 622 46.81 11.72 9.93
CA GLN A 622 47.92 11.03 9.24
C GLN A 622 49.00 11.98 8.69
N ASN A 623 48.75 13.28 8.61
CA ASN A 623 49.71 14.30 8.17
C ASN A 623 50.34 15.06 9.34
N GLY A 624 50.10 14.64 10.59
CA GLY A 624 50.59 15.27 11.79
C GLY A 624 49.87 16.56 12.21
N LYS A 625 48.69 16.86 11.60
CA LYS A 625 47.89 18.01 11.94
C LYS A 625 46.99 17.71 13.13
N SER A 626 47.03 18.53 14.16
CA SER A 626 46.22 18.38 15.36
C SER A 626 44.74 18.62 15.06
N VAL A 627 43.90 17.71 15.59
CA VAL A 627 42.42 17.79 15.55
C VAL A 627 41.97 18.74 16.65
N LYS A 628 41.21 19.77 16.26
CA LYS A 628 40.57 20.67 17.24
C LYS A 628 39.41 19.91 17.87
N THR A 629 39.41 19.79 19.21
CA THR A 629 38.36 19.09 19.95
C THR A 629 37.54 20.04 20.82
N VAL A 630 36.30 19.68 21.07
CA VAL A 630 35.39 20.40 21.96
C VAL A 630 34.62 19.40 22.82
N LEU A 631 34.55 19.66 24.13
CA LEU A 631 33.77 18.88 25.04
C LEU A 631 32.32 19.36 25.01
N THR A 632 31.36 18.42 24.78
CA THR A 632 29.92 18.68 24.76
C THR A 632 29.21 17.86 25.86
N ASN A 633 27.91 18.07 26.09
CA ASN A 633 27.11 17.22 26.97
C ASN A 633 26.94 15.78 26.44
N GLN A 634 27.26 15.55 25.17
CA GLN A 634 27.20 14.24 24.52
C GLN A 634 28.60 13.61 24.33
N GLY A 635 29.64 14.16 24.94
CA GLY A 635 31.02 13.72 24.80
C GLY A 635 31.92 14.71 24.07
N VAL A 636 33.11 14.30 23.72
CA VAL A 636 34.09 15.11 22.99
C VAL A 636 33.82 15.00 21.49
N LEU A 637 33.74 16.15 20.82
CA LEU A 637 33.67 16.21 19.36
C LEU A 637 35.02 16.71 18.79
N GLY A 638 35.41 16.20 17.62
CA GLY A 638 36.61 16.61 16.91
C GLY A 638 36.30 17.12 15.50
N LEU A 639 36.93 18.26 15.12
CA LEU A 639 36.81 18.79 13.76
C LEU A 639 37.79 18.08 12.83
N VAL A 640 37.26 17.32 11.88
CA VAL A 640 38.05 16.57 10.90
C VAL A 640 37.78 17.01 9.48
N ASN A 641 38.74 16.74 8.60
CA ASN A 641 38.61 16.97 7.17
C ASN A 641 39.03 15.69 6.44
N LEU A 642 38.10 15.08 5.73
CA LEU A 642 38.24 13.78 5.10
C LEU A 642 38.16 13.88 3.59
N ALA A 643 39.15 13.32 2.89
CA ALA A 643 39.13 13.25 1.44
C ALA A 643 37.99 12.34 0.92
N PRO A 644 37.56 12.50 -0.36
CA PRO A 644 36.52 11.65 -0.95
C PRO A 644 36.90 10.16 -0.93
N LEU A 645 35.92 9.27 -0.65
CA LEU A 645 36.05 7.81 -0.72
C LEU A 645 37.36 7.29 -0.12
N SER A 646 37.75 7.78 1.07
CA SER A 646 39.05 7.51 1.65
C SER A 646 39.02 7.14 3.13
N PHE A 647 39.96 6.33 3.53
CA PHE A 647 40.29 6.08 4.93
C PHE A 647 41.28 7.13 5.44
N SER A 648 41.08 7.64 6.64
CA SER A 648 41.98 8.57 7.33
C SER A 648 42.29 8.04 8.72
N ASN A 649 43.60 7.94 9.03
CA ASN A 649 44.06 7.46 10.30
C ASN A 649 44.34 8.61 11.28
N PHE A 650 43.94 8.45 12.53
CA PHE A 650 44.07 9.42 13.60
C PHE A 650 44.77 8.75 14.77
N ARG A 651 45.75 9.41 15.39
CA ARG A 651 46.58 8.86 16.47
C ARG A 651 46.63 9.76 17.68
N LYS A 652 46.80 9.15 18.87
CA LYS A 652 47.16 9.86 20.09
C LYS A 652 48.59 10.38 20.01
N LYS A 653 48.81 11.64 20.39
CA LYS A 653 50.15 12.25 20.50
C LYS A 653 50.51 12.57 21.94
N GLY A 654 49.53 12.73 22.82
CA GLY A 654 49.73 13.09 24.21
C GLY A 654 48.42 13.23 24.95
N SER A 655 48.46 13.60 26.21
CA SER A 655 47.27 13.84 27.03
C SER A 655 46.89 15.33 26.97
N PHE A 656 45.57 15.59 26.91
CA PHE A 656 45.01 16.93 26.92
C PHE A 656 43.79 16.94 27.84
N LYS A 657 43.73 17.87 28.80
CA LYS A 657 42.52 18.11 29.59
C LYS A 657 41.65 19.17 28.91
N ASN A 658 40.57 18.76 28.39
CA ASN A 658 39.55 19.70 27.87
C ASN A 658 39.03 20.59 29.02
N LYS A 659 39.35 21.88 28.98
CA LYS A 659 38.70 22.88 29.86
C LYS A 659 37.36 23.28 29.27
N VAL A 660 36.31 23.06 30.01
CA VAL A 660 35.00 23.55 29.66
C VAL A 660 34.96 25.06 29.97
N ASN A 661 35.09 25.89 28.95
CA ASN A 661 34.70 27.30 29.09
C ASN A 661 33.20 27.40 28.82
N ILE A 662 32.39 27.42 29.88
CA ILE A 662 30.96 27.72 29.75
C ILE A 662 30.84 29.25 29.58
N ASN A 663 30.54 29.67 28.38
CA ASN A 663 30.15 31.05 28.15
C ASN A 663 28.61 31.13 28.30
N ASN A 664 28.13 31.97 29.24
CA ASN A 664 26.69 32.23 29.44
C ASN A 664 26.16 33.30 28.47
N SER A 665 26.88 33.61 27.41
CA SER A 665 26.44 34.55 26.38
C SER A 665 25.29 33.94 25.58
N LEU A 666 24.27 34.74 25.31
CA LEU A 666 23.17 34.42 24.40
C LEU A 666 23.57 34.68 22.92
N ILE A 667 24.87 34.64 22.64
CA ILE A 667 25.46 34.87 21.32
C ILE A 667 26.23 33.62 20.89
N LEU A 668 25.94 33.13 19.70
CA LEU A 668 26.74 32.13 18.98
C LEU A 668 27.39 32.82 17.77
N GLU A 669 28.72 32.77 17.71
CA GLU A 669 29.49 33.49 16.68
C GLU A 669 30.66 32.65 16.19
N ASN A 670 30.91 32.72 14.88
CA ASN A 670 32.13 32.23 14.25
C ASN A 670 32.65 33.29 13.24
N ASP A 671 33.58 32.91 12.36
CA ASP A 671 34.14 33.81 11.37
C ASP A 671 33.15 34.27 10.28
N LEU A 672 32.06 33.51 10.07
CA LEU A 672 31.07 33.70 9.00
C LEU A 672 29.78 34.34 9.48
N VAL A 673 29.25 33.89 10.65
CA VAL A 673 27.92 34.27 11.11
C VAL A 673 27.89 34.60 12.59
N ARG A 674 26.95 35.50 12.98
CA ARG A 674 26.64 35.83 14.37
C ARG A 674 25.14 35.69 14.61
N TYR A 675 24.78 34.87 15.58
CA TYR A 675 23.41 34.67 16.08
C TYR A 675 23.28 35.26 17.48
N GLU A 676 22.22 36.05 17.71
CA GLU A 676 21.87 36.56 19.01
C GLU A 676 20.49 36.03 19.43
N PHE A 677 20.40 35.47 20.63
CA PHE A 677 19.17 34.92 21.20
C PHE A 677 18.67 35.80 22.35
N ASP A 678 17.36 35.74 22.60
CA ASP A 678 16.80 36.25 23.83
C ASP A 678 16.77 35.17 24.94
N LYS A 679 16.28 35.53 26.13
CA LYS A 679 16.19 34.60 27.27
C LYS A 679 15.22 33.43 27.04
N SER A 680 14.28 33.60 26.10
CA SER A 680 13.31 32.57 25.73
C SER A 680 13.83 31.66 24.56
N GLY A 681 15.08 31.83 24.14
CA GLY A 681 15.68 31.07 23.05
C GLY A 681 15.24 31.50 21.66
N ARG A 682 14.50 32.62 21.52
CA ARG A 682 14.14 33.16 20.22
C ARG A 682 15.34 33.86 19.60
N LEU A 683 15.53 33.70 18.30
CA LEU A 683 16.61 34.33 17.57
C LEU A 683 16.29 35.81 17.28
N LYS A 684 17.06 36.72 17.85
CA LYS A 684 16.89 38.19 17.69
C LYS A 684 17.61 38.75 16.49
N SER A 685 18.77 38.16 16.16
CA SER A 685 19.62 38.59 15.06
C SER A 685 20.31 37.38 14.43
N CYS A 686 20.36 37.40 13.11
CA CYS A 686 21.10 36.44 12.29
C CYS A 686 21.92 37.25 11.26
N LYS A 687 23.17 37.51 11.62
CA LYS A 687 24.02 38.39 10.83
C LYS A 687 25.10 37.64 10.07
N ASP A 688 25.15 37.82 8.76
CA ASP A 688 26.29 37.44 7.96
C ASP A 688 27.43 38.43 8.21
N LYS A 689 28.64 37.92 8.43
CA LYS A 689 29.80 38.75 8.75
C LYS A 689 30.61 39.15 7.51
N GLU A 690 30.45 38.48 6.39
CA GLU A 690 31.15 38.75 5.16
C GLU A 690 30.62 40.04 4.51
N ASP A 691 29.30 40.14 4.34
CA ASP A 691 28.65 41.33 3.77
C ASP A 691 27.91 42.20 4.81
N ASN A 692 28.07 41.88 6.09
CA ASN A 692 27.49 42.61 7.24
C ASN A 692 25.95 42.70 7.22
N LYS A 693 25.28 41.72 6.64
CA LYS A 693 23.84 41.70 6.37
C LYS A 693 23.06 41.04 7.49
N GLU A 694 22.00 41.72 7.94
CA GLU A 694 20.99 41.12 8.84
C GLU A 694 19.93 40.39 8.03
N TYR A 695 19.64 39.12 8.38
CA TYR A 695 18.67 38.31 7.69
C TYR A 695 17.29 38.25 8.34
N LEU A 696 17.16 38.76 9.59
CA LEU A 696 15.90 38.75 10.30
C LEU A 696 15.21 40.11 10.26
N MET A 697 13.93 40.14 9.90
CA MET A 697 13.04 41.31 10.01
C MET A 697 12.23 41.29 11.32
N GLY A 698 12.41 40.28 12.16
CA GLY A 698 11.73 40.07 13.43
C GLY A 698 12.36 38.90 14.18
N PHE A 699 11.66 38.33 15.14
CA PHE A 699 12.18 37.15 15.84
C PHE A 699 12.10 35.89 14.99
N GLY A 700 13.17 35.09 14.99
CA GLY A 700 13.23 33.73 14.49
C GLY A 700 13.18 32.70 15.62
N ASN A 701 13.18 31.41 15.28
CA ASN A 701 13.14 30.28 16.21
C ASN A 701 11.95 30.39 17.21
N ILE A 702 10.78 30.78 16.69
CA ILE A 702 9.54 30.86 17.45
C ILE A 702 8.85 29.50 17.40
N ILE A 703 8.59 28.91 18.56
CA ILE A 703 7.84 27.66 18.66
C ILE A 703 6.40 27.99 19.03
N SER A 704 5.45 27.66 18.15
CA SER A 704 4.04 27.89 18.34
C SER A 704 3.29 26.56 18.37
N LEU A 705 2.33 26.43 19.26
CA LEU A 705 1.44 25.28 19.38
C LEU A 705 0.05 25.68 18.86
N TYR A 706 -0.46 24.88 17.95
CA TYR A 706 -1.77 25.08 17.35
C TYR A 706 -2.66 23.88 17.62
N GLU A 707 -3.97 24.10 17.70
CA GLU A 707 -4.95 23.02 17.64
C GLU A 707 -5.08 22.57 16.19
N ASP A 708 -4.95 21.26 15.97
CA ASP A 708 -5.04 20.65 14.64
C ASP A 708 -6.20 19.66 14.61
N ILE A 709 -7.35 20.11 14.07
CA ILE A 709 -8.56 19.31 13.89
C ILE A 709 -8.97 19.43 12.44
N PRO A 710 -8.42 18.59 11.54
CA PRO A 710 -8.77 18.63 10.13
C PRO A 710 -10.23 18.19 9.90
N ASN A 711 -10.86 18.68 8.84
CA ASN A 711 -12.24 18.33 8.49
C ASN A 711 -12.43 16.83 8.19
N ASN A 712 -11.43 16.21 7.57
CA ASN A 712 -11.40 14.79 7.21
C ASN A 712 -9.97 14.29 7.30
N TRP A 713 -9.80 12.96 7.42
CA TRP A 713 -8.51 12.28 7.26
C TRP A 713 -7.45 12.73 8.29
N ASP A 714 -7.80 12.75 9.56
CA ASP A 714 -6.98 13.21 10.69
C ASP A 714 -5.60 12.52 10.79
N ALA A 715 -5.46 11.28 10.29
CA ALA A 715 -4.17 10.60 10.23
C ALA A 715 -3.26 11.07 9.07
N TRP A 716 -3.81 11.79 8.10
CA TRP A 716 -3.09 12.21 6.87
C TRP A 716 -3.01 13.72 6.71
N ASP A 717 -4.06 14.44 7.09
CA ASP A 717 -4.18 15.85 6.76
C ASP A 717 -3.82 16.79 7.89
N ILE A 718 -3.45 18.00 7.48
CA ILE A 718 -3.40 19.21 8.25
C ILE A 718 -4.04 20.30 7.40
N ASP A 719 -5.20 20.81 7.81
CA ASP A 719 -5.91 21.84 7.09
C ASP A 719 -5.33 23.24 7.38
N PHE A 720 -5.33 24.13 6.37
CA PHE A 720 -4.69 25.44 6.46
C PHE A 720 -5.27 26.34 7.58
N PHE A 721 -6.50 26.14 7.99
CA PHE A 721 -7.16 26.92 9.04
C PHE A 721 -6.64 26.60 10.46
N TYR A 722 -5.77 25.58 10.66
CA TYR A 722 -5.09 25.38 11.94
C TYR A 722 -4.37 26.65 12.41
N ARG A 723 -3.96 27.51 11.46
CA ARG A 723 -3.26 28.79 11.74
C ARG A 723 -4.11 29.77 12.55
N ASP A 724 -5.42 29.64 12.48
CA ASP A 724 -6.37 30.48 13.25
C ASP A 724 -6.61 29.94 14.66
N ALA A 725 -6.13 28.73 14.98
CA ALA A 725 -6.30 28.03 16.24
C ALA A 725 -5.00 28.00 17.07
N LEU A 726 -4.30 29.13 17.19
CA LEU A 726 -3.10 29.25 18.02
C LEU A 726 -3.46 29.04 19.49
N ILE A 727 -2.91 28.02 20.14
CA ILE A 727 -3.07 27.74 21.57
C ILE A 727 -2.09 28.60 22.39
N GLU A 728 -0.80 28.48 22.02
CA GLU A 728 0.25 29.26 22.70
C GLU A 728 1.50 29.41 21.82
N THR A 729 2.25 30.45 22.11
CA THR A 729 3.63 30.58 21.67
C THR A 729 4.52 30.25 22.85
N ALA A 730 5.34 29.23 22.74
CA ALA A 730 6.14 28.73 23.85
C ALA A 730 7.11 29.82 24.37
N ASN A 731 6.90 30.25 25.60
CA ASN A 731 7.90 31.00 26.35
C ASN A 731 8.82 30.01 27.07
N ILE A 732 9.83 29.54 26.31
CA ILE A 732 10.85 28.66 26.85
C ILE A 732 11.93 29.52 27.51
N ASP A 733 12.22 29.27 28.78
CA ASP A 733 13.42 29.81 29.43
C ASP A 733 14.63 29.13 28.78
N GLY A 734 15.17 29.78 27.74
CA GLY A 734 16.29 29.29 26.99
C GLY A 734 17.56 29.33 27.82
N LYS A 735 18.20 28.18 27.98
CA LYS A 735 19.55 28.10 28.55
C LYS A 735 20.52 27.67 27.46
N ILE A 736 21.45 28.54 27.12
CA ILE A 736 22.57 28.14 26.28
C ILE A 736 23.48 27.27 27.15
N LEU A 737 23.48 25.98 26.87
CA LEU A 737 24.27 25.02 27.62
C LEU A 737 25.76 25.12 27.26
N ARG A 738 26.10 25.58 26.05
CA ARG A 738 27.48 25.81 25.57
C ARG A 738 27.53 26.77 24.38
N THR A 739 28.56 27.60 24.35
CA THR A 739 29.01 28.38 23.18
C THR A 739 30.45 28.01 22.90
N GLN A 740 30.76 27.68 21.68
CA GLN A 740 32.09 27.66 21.13
C GLN A 740 32.09 28.13 19.71
#